data_0e8b4a798d01d2769571de18b420ab21
#
_entry.id   0e8b4a798d01d2769571de18b420ab21
#
_cell.length_a   1.000
_cell.length_b   1.000
_cell.length_c   1.000
_cell.angle_alpha   90.00
_cell.angle_beta   90.00
_cell.angle_gamma   90.00
#
_symmetry.space_group_name_H-M   'P 1'
#
loop_
_entity.id
_entity.type
_entity.pdbx_description
1 polymer ?
#
loop_
_entity_poly.entity_id
_entity_poly.type
_entity_poly.pdbx_seq_one_letter_code
_entity_poly.pdbx_strand_id
1 'polypeptide(L)'
;MRPILLGNYWLMLVLAGALFVLVAAFVDLTPVVDQNFFFSTNDPGIQQTKKIEQSFPSQPEVILAVSSRDISSPRYLSRIQKLTQRVHTIGGVSAVKSLAEGPKSLEDAMKSPFWSRLLIAHDRKSSNVIIFMKGRHTEKPIQCLEQIVHELNARDFRIHIAGPPYVVEMLRRSLAHDFRYFSLTAVVLFGLTMAALFRSIRLFVGMLCTCSSAVLLTLLLQSMLGHKIGVLTVNLGTIVFVIALSHLVYMTFNWQTLADRAHRLDKESPDLAADARRMTFLPSFWSMVCASLGFASLLIVQAKPLRELGFGGVLGTIVAFVCAYLMYPAFLRWAVPRKSKIVEAEPTHAFWSRRFALLSLAVILLAVGLGLGLTKMNTDPSLMAYFKPDRELRDGLEFVDRTGGSNPLTLVVSATNSSRLNTDDAYQRMWRLHGALENEKDVGTVISLPTLLAEGDRTPFSFLISYEKMMEIMEQPKYARVAKSFVSKDRTEAVFTLRMIEARRTKYRVDVVNDLRALCRKYGFKADLVGGIYYLQGRLAKLVAESLVTGLFWLNLLFVVIALVVARSVRGAVAMIASLTLVPLSMLGGIGWFHVPVDVISAPATNVCIGIAIDSMIHLMFAVRRAQRDGKKEWNAWAFAREEQWRGIVYSDVIIAAGFAIFVLSDFPPTQRFGLVVVAGCIIDIVANLFVLPLLGGAPLKKRV
;
A
#
# COMPACT_ATOMS: atom_id res chain seq x y z
N MET A 1 -1.42 37.98 -32.04
CA MET A 1 -0.12 37.78 -31.29
C MET A 1 0.23 36.31 -31.32
N ARG A 2 1.21 35.89 -32.12
CA ARG A 2 1.77 34.54 -32.02
C ARG A 2 2.47 34.44 -30.67
N PRO A 3 2.20 33.42 -29.87
CA PRO A 3 2.90 33.25 -28.58
C PRO A 3 4.35 32.80 -28.87
N ILE A 4 5.25 33.74 -29.07
CA ILE A 4 6.69 33.55 -29.30
C ILE A 4 7.32 32.84 -28.10
N LEU A 5 6.73 32.94 -26.91
CA LEU A 5 7.18 32.30 -25.67
C LEU A 5 7.05 30.77 -25.63
N LEU A 6 6.00 30.19 -26.24
CA LEU A 6 5.72 28.74 -26.17
C LEU A 6 6.51 27.91 -27.21
N GLY A 7 7.34 28.51 -28.03
CA GLY A 7 8.14 27.83 -29.06
C GLY A 7 9.61 27.61 -28.70
N ASN A 8 10.09 28.14 -27.58
CA ASN A 8 11.50 28.12 -27.24
C ASN A 8 11.84 27.03 -26.20
N TYR A 9 12.52 25.97 -26.59
CA TYR A 9 12.93 24.86 -25.72
C TYR A 9 13.89 25.32 -24.61
N TRP A 10 14.71 26.38 -24.82
CA TRP A 10 15.56 26.94 -23.79
C TRP A 10 14.75 27.52 -22.61
N LEU A 11 13.63 28.19 -22.92
CA LEU A 11 12.73 28.70 -21.89
C LEU A 11 12.16 27.56 -21.04
N MET A 12 11.80 26.41 -21.67
CA MET A 12 11.27 25.26 -20.95
C MET A 12 12.33 24.63 -20.05
N LEU A 13 13.60 24.59 -20.49
CA LEU A 13 14.71 24.10 -19.66
C LEU A 13 14.96 25.04 -18.46
N VAL A 14 14.91 26.37 -18.66
CA VAL A 14 15.07 27.35 -17.56
C VAL A 14 13.90 27.22 -16.56
N LEU A 15 12.65 27.08 -17.04
CA LEU A 15 11.50 26.86 -16.17
C LEU A 15 11.61 25.57 -15.35
N ALA A 16 12.07 24.49 -15.96
CA ALA A 16 12.30 23.22 -15.25
C ALA A 16 13.40 23.36 -14.18
N GLY A 17 14.49 24.09 -14.51
CA GLY A 17 15.55 24.39 -13.56
C GLY A 17 15.09 25.25 -12.39
N ALA A 18 14.31 26.30 -12.67
CA ALA A 18 13.71 27.15 -11.64
C ALA A 18 12.76 26.35 -10.72
N LEU A 19 11.94 25.44 -11.30
CA LEU A 19 11.04 24.59 -10.53
C LEU A 19 11.81 23.61 -9.63
N PHE A 20 12.92 23.06 -10.12
CA PHE A 20 13.80 22.22 -9.31
C PHE A 20 14.36 22.96 -8.10
N VAL A 21 14.85 24.21 -8.29
CA VAL A 21 15.34 25.05 -7.19
C VAL A 21 14.24 25.34 -6.18
N LEU A 22 13.03 25.68 -6.65
CA LEU A 22 11.88 25.94 -5.77
C LEU A 22 11.50 24.70 -4.93
N VAL A 23 11.46 23.51 -5.53
CA VAL A 23 11.18 22.28 -4.80
C VAL A 23 12.29 21.98 -3.79
N ALA A 24 13.54 22.11 -4.17
CA ALA A 24 14.67 21.88 -3.27
C ALA A 24 14.68 22.85 -2.06
N ALA A 25 14.17 24.09 -2.24
CA ALA A 25 14.13 25.10 -1.19
C ALA A 25 12.91 24.99 -0.26
N PHE A 26 11.76 24.58 -0.78
CA PHE A 26 10.48 24.73 -0.08
C PHE A 26 9.74 23.42 0.20
N VAL A 27 10.16 22.29 -0.39
CA VAL A 27 9.46 21.01 -0.22
C VAL A 27 10.27 20.07 0.68
N ASP A 28 9.68 19.68 1.81
CA ASP A 28 10.24 18.63 2.65
C ASP A 28 9.91 17.26 2.05
N LEU A 29 10.93 16.59 1.52
CA LEU A 29 10.83 15.28 0.88
C LEU A 29 10.93 14.11 1.87
N THR A 30 10.98 14.36 3.18
CA THR A 30 11.06 13.30 4.19
C THR A 30 9.70 12.62 4.37
N PRO A 31 9.62 11.28 4.19
CA PRO A 31 8.37 10.57 4.41
C PRO A 31 7.96 10.60 5.88
N VAL A 32 6.73 11.01 6.14
CA VAL A 32 6.14 11.00 7.48
C VAL A 32 5.41 9.69 7.71
N VAL A 33 5.90 8.90 8.66
CA VAL A 33 5.28 7.65 9.11
C VAL A 33 4.94 7.79 10.59
N ASP A 34 3.66 7.83 10.90
CA ASP A 34 3.12 7.84 12.28
C ASP A 34 2.58 6.44 12.62
N GLN A 35 2.48 6.09 13.88
CA GLN A 35 1.95 4.79 14.34
C GLN A 35 0.53 4.51 13.81
N ASN A 36 -0.25 5.57 13.58
CA ASN A 36 -1.63 5.50 13.07
C ASN A 36 -1.78 5.99 11.63
N PHE A 37 -0.71 5.97 10.82
CA PHE A 37 -0.70 6.57 9.49
C PHE A 37 -1.72 5.98 8.50
N PHE A 38 -2.23 4.77 8.74
CA PHE A 38 -3.23 4.15 7.88
C PHE A 38 -4.65 4.71 8.05
N PHE A 39 -4.94 5.40 9.14
CA PHE A 39 -6.30 5.79 9.50
C PHE A 39 -6.49 7.30 9.58
N SER A 40 -7.70 7.75 9.28
CA SER A 40 -8.13 9.10 9.62
C SER A 40 -8.31 9.25 11.13
N THR A 41 -8.08 10.46 11.65
CA THR A 41 -8.33 10.79 13.06
C THR A 41 -9.79 10.54 13.48
N ASN A 42 -10.72 10.56 12.54
CA ASN A 42 -12.15 10.33 12.75
C ASN A 42 -12.57 8.85 12.60
N ASP A 43 -11.62 7.94 12.32
CA ASP A 43 -11.95 6.52 12.21
C ASP A 43 -12.43 5.98 13.56
N PRO A 44 -13.56 5.22 13.61
CA PRO A 44 -14.08 4.68 14.86
C PRO A 44 -13.09 3.80 15.62
N GLY A 45 -12.22 3.05 14.93
CA GLY A 45 -11.18 2.23 15.58
C GLY A 45 -10.10 3.08 16.23
N ILE A 46 -9.70 4.18 15.59
CA ILE A 46 -8.76 5.15 16.20
C ILE A 46 -9.41 5.85 17.39
N GLN A 47 -10.68 6.23 17.30
CA GLN A 47 -11.38 6.86 18.42
C GLN A 47 -11.51 5.90 19.61
N GLN A 48 -11.81 4.61 19.37
CA GLN A 48 -11.81 3.58 20.41
C GLN A 48 -10.41 3.42 21.03
N THR A 49 -9.37 3.31 20.22
CA THR A 49 -7.99 3.21 20.70
C THR A 49 -7.61 4.43 21.55
N LYS A 50 -7.96 5.64 21.12
CA LYS A 50 -7.72 6.87 21.90
C LYS A 50 -8.48 6.88 23.23
N LYS A 51 -9.74 6.42 23.24
CA LYS A 51 -10.51 6.28 24.50
C LYS A 51 -9.83 5.29 25.45
N ILE A 52 -9.34 4.17 24.93
CA ILE A 52 -8.59 3.19 25.72
C ILE A 52 -7.31 3.83 26.27
N GLU A 53 -6.52 4.52 25.47
CA GLU A 53 -5.28 5.19 25.89
C GLU A 53 -5.53 6.29 26.95
N GLN A 54 -6.69 6.98 26.88
CA GLN A 54 -7.08 8.00 27.87
C GLN A 54 -7.51 7.39 29.19
N SER A 55 -8.28 6.30 29.14
CA SER A 55 -8.78 5.61 30.35
C SER A 55 -7.71 4.71 30.97
N PHE A 56 -6.89 4.07 30.15
CA PHE A 56 -5.88 3.09 30.53
C PHE A 56 -4.52 3.46 29.90
N PRO A 57 -3.77 4.38 30.51
CA PRO A 57 -2.51 4.84 29.97
C PRO A 57 -1.52 3.68 29.80
N SER A 58 -1.11 3.44 28.58
CA SER A 58 -0.05 2.50 28.23
C SER A 58 1.13 3.23 27.59
N GLN A 59 2.32 2.67 27.71
CA GLN A 59 3.51 3.20 27.04
C GLN A 59 3.86 2.31 25.83
N PRO A 60 4.39 2.89 24.76
CA PRO A 60 4.91 2.10 23.64
C PRO A 60 5.99 1.13 24.14
N GLU A 61 5.88 -0.13 23.73
CA GLU A 61 6.80 -1.18 24.16
C GLU A 61 7.60 -1.77 23.01
N VAL A 62 8.88 -2.04 23.26
CA VAL A 62 9.76 -2.84 22.41
C VAL A 62 10.09 -4.11 23.18
N ILE A 63 10.04 -5.25 22.50
CA ILE A 63 10.30 -6.56 23.06
C ILE A 63 11.61 -7.07 22.49
N LEU A 64 12.56 -7.42 23.36
CA LEU A 64 13.72 -8.23 23.01
C LEU A 64 13.43 -9.67 23.43
N ALA A 65 13.17 -10.53 22.45
CA ALA A 65 13.04 -11.95 22.71
C ALA A 65 14.43 -12.59 22.65
N VAL A 66 14.87 -13.13 23.78
CA VAL A 66 16.22 -13.67 23.95
C VAL A 66 16.13 -15.19 24.07
N SER A 67 16.71 -15.89 23.11
CA SER A 67 16.73 -17.36 23.09
C SER A 67 18.07 -17.91 23.50
N SER A 68 18.03 -19.06 24.22
CA SER A 68 19.20 -19.82 24.62
C SER A 68 18.86 -21.32 24.70
N ARG A 69 19.86 -22.16 24.81
CA ARG A 69 19.65 -23.58 25.07
C ARG A 69 19.03 -23.83 26.45
N ASP A 70 19.42 -23.01 27.42
CA ASP A 70 18.96 -23.13 28.82
C ASP A 70 18.89 -21.73 29.43
N ILE A 71 17.64 -21.28 29.73
CA ILE A 71 17.38 -19.99 30.37
C ILE A 71 17.66 -20.00 31.88
N SER A 72 17.84 -21.19 32.49
CA SER A 72 18.14 -21.33 33.91
C SER A 72 19.64 -21.23 34.22
N SER A 73 20.48 -21.24 33.22
CA SER A 73 21.93 -21.17 33.42
C SER A 73 22.36 -19.82 34.02
N PRO A 74 23.27 -19.80 35.01
CA PRO A 74 23.80 -18.58 35.59
C PRO A 74 24.43 -17.65 34.54
N ARG A 75 25.02 -18.23 33.50
CA ARG A 75 25.60 -17.48 32.38
C ARG A 75 24.53 -16.72 31.58
N TYR A 76 23.37 -17.33 31.37
CA TYR A 76 22.24 -16.68 30.69
C TYR A 76 21.70 -15.51 31.53
N LEU A 77 21.47 -15.73 32.81
CA LEU A 77 20.95 -14.72 33.73
C LEU A 77 21.90 -13.52 33.86
N SER A 78 23.22 -13.76 33.94
CA SER A 78 24.24 -12.71 33.93
C SER A 78 24.21 -11.87 32.64
N ARG A 79 24.00 -12.53 31.47
CA ARG A 79 23.87 -11.82 30.19
C ARG A 79 22.58 -11.01 30.10
N ILE A 80 21.46 -11.54 30.59
CA ILE A 80 20.18 -10.79 30.70
C ILE A 80 20.37 -9.58 31.60
N GLN A 81 21.07 -9.70 32.71
CA GLN A 81 21.37 -8.59 33.60
C GLN A 81 22.21 -7.52 32.88
N LYS A 82 23.28 -7.91 32.17
CA LYS A 82 24.12 -7.00 31.39
C LYS A 82 23.30 -6.29 30.30
N LEU A 83 22.44 -7.03 29.57
CA LEU A 83 21.56 -6.48 28.57
C LEU A 83 20.61 -5.45 29.17
N THR A 84 19.94 -5.79 30.29
CA THR A 84 19.01 -4.91 31.00
C THR A 84 19.70 -3.62 31.44
N GLN A 85 20.91 -3.72 32.04
CA GLN A 85 21.68 -2.56 32.49
C GLN A 85 22.05 -1.64 31.31
N ARG A 86 22.50 -2.21 30.18
CA ARG A 86 22.86 -1.42 28.99
C ARG A 86 21.64 -0.75 28.36
N VAL A 87 20.49 -1.42 28.32
CA VAL A 87 19.25 -0.83 27.82
C VAL A 87 18.79 0.36 28.68
N HIS A 88 18.99 0.31 29.99
CA HIS A 88 18.71 1.44 30.88
C HIS A 88 19.51 2.72 30.57
N THR A 89 20.68 2.59 29.98
CA THR A 89 21.51 3.76 29.59
C THR A 89 20.99 4.49 28.36
N ILE A 90 20.02 3.91 27.64
CA ILE A 90 19.46 4.51 26.44
C ILE A 90 18.55 5.68 26.81
N GLY A 91 18.85 6.87 26.30
CA GLY A 91 17.98 8.03 26.43
C GLY A 91 16.64 7.78 25.75
N GLY A 92 15.51 7.98 26.45
CA GLY A 92 14.18 7.72 25.93
C GLY A 92 13.56 6.40 26.39
N VAL A 93 14.26 5.57 27.15
CA VAL A 93 13.69 4.43 27.89
C VAL A 93 13.10 4.93 29.21
N SER A 94 11.88 4.48 29.53
CA SER A 94 11.20 4.82 30.79
C SER A 94 11.33 3.74 31.85
N ALA A 95 11.28 2.48 31.43
CA ALA A 95 11.43 1.32 32.30
C ALA A 95 11.83 0.10 31.46
N VAL A 96 12.48 -0.85 32.11
CA VAL A 96 12.80 -2.16 31.53
C VAL A 96 12.25 -3.23 32.46
N LYS A 97 11.71 -4.31 31.92
CA LYS A 97 11.32 -5.48 32.68
C LYS A 97 11.94 -6.73 32.05
N SER A 98 12.58 -7.53 32.89
CA SER A 98 13.32 -8.73 32.46
C SER A 98 13.40 -9.75 33.62
N LEU A 99 13.96 -10.90 33.38
CA LEU A 99 14.26 -11.87 34.45
C LEU A 99 15.24 -11.31 35.52
N ALA A 100 15.99 -10.26 35.18
CA ALA A 100 16.90 -9.58 36.10
C ALA A 100 16.24 -8.37 36.79
N GLU A 101 15.07 -7.92 36.34
CA GLU A 101 14.37 -6.76 36.89
C GLU A 101 12.85 -6.93 36.84
N GLY A 102 12.29 -7.34 37.97
CA GLY A 102 10.86 -7.58 38.16
C GLY A 102 10.63 -8.72 39.15
N PRO A 103 10.80 -9.99 38.74
CA PRO A 103 10.69 -11.14 39.64
C PRO A 103 11.91 -11.22 40.59
N LYS A 104 11.74 -11.91 41.73
CA LYS A 104 12.82 -12.11 42.70
C LYS A 104 13.87 -13.12 42.21
N SER A 105 13.46 -14.12 41.44
CA SER A 105 14.29 -15.14 40.83
C SER A 105 13.62 -15.74 39.61
N LEU A 106 14.34 -16.55 38.83
CA LEU A 106 13.75 -17.29 37.71
C LEU A 106 12.67 -18.27 38.19
N GLU A 107 12.88 -18.95 39.29
CA GLU A 107 11.88 -19.86 39.86
C GLU A 107 10.61 -19.12 40.29
N ASP A 108 10.76 -17.94 40.87
CA ASP A 108 9.65 -17.04 41.22
C ASP A 108 8.92 -16.60 39.95
N ALA A 109 9.64 -16.22 38.91
CA ALA A 109 9.05 -15.86 37.60
C ALA A 109 8.25 -17.02 36.97
N MET A 110 8.76 -18.25 37.05
CA MET A 110 8.10 -19.44 36.51
C MET A 110 6.80 -19.80 37.25
N LYS A 111 6.74 -19.57 38.53
CA LYS A 111 5.57 -19.82 39.38
C LYS A 111 4.57 -18.65 39.39
N SER A 112 4.97 -17.49 38.93
CA SER A 112 4.17 -16.28 38.89
C SER A 112 3.13 -16.33 37.78
N PRO A 113 1.85 -16.10 38.03
CA PRO A 113 0.83 -16.00 37.01
C PRO A 113 1.00 -14.76 36.11
N PHE A 114 1.66 -13.73 36.60
CA PHE A 114 1.94 -12.50 35.87
C PHE A 114 3.30 -12.53 35.13
N TRP A 115 4.40 -12.79 35.89
CA TRP A 115 5.75 -12.75 35.30
C TRP A 115 6.01 -13.87 34.30
N SER A 116 5.44 -15.06 34.50
CA SER A 116 5.58 -16.16 33.55
C SER A 116 5.04 -15.77 32.17
N ARG A 117 3.89 -15.11 32.11
CA ARG A 117 3.24 -14.66 30.86
C ARG A 117 3.96 -13.47 30.21
N LEU A 118 4.52 -12.59 31.04
CA LEU A 118 5.19 -11.39 30.54
C LEU A 118 6.59 -11.68 30.04
N LEU A 119 7.37 -12.47 30.80
CA LEU A 119 8.82 -12.61 30.62
C LEU A 119 9.27 -13.97 30.08
N ILE A 120 8.47 -15.02 30.19
CA ILE A 120 8.87 -16.37 29.77
C ILE A 120 8.03 -16.78 28.57
N ALA A 121 8.70 -17.22 27.50
CA ALA A 121 8.01 -17.72 26.32
C ALA A 121 7.42 -19.12 26.56
N HIS A 122 6.40 -19.47 25.77
CA HIS A 122 5.70 -20.75 25.90
C HIS A 122 6.64 -21.98 25.74
N ASP A 123 7.71 -21.82 24.96
CA ASP A 123 8.72 -22.87 24.74
C ASP A 123 9.64 -23.10 25.95
N ARG A 124 9.62 -22.20 26.94
CA ARG A 124 10.53 -22.17 28.10
C ARG A 124 12.01 -22.18 27.74
N LYS A 125 12.36 -21.87 26.50
CA LYS A 125 13.74 -21.76 25.97
C LYS A 125 14.14 -20.32 25.68
N SER A 126 13.23 -19.41 25.83
CA SER A 126 13.43 -17.98 25.61
C SER A 126 12.76 -17.14 26.67
N SER A 127 13.33 -15.96 26.90
CA SER A 127 12.71 -14.94 27.76
C SER A 127 12.64 -13.61 27.06
N ASN A 128 11.70 -12.77 27.49
CA ASN A 128 11.48 -11.43 26.96
C ASN A 128 12.11 -10.38 27.88
N VAL A 129 12.78 -9.40 27.28
CA VAL A 129 13.10 -8.12 27.92
C VAL A 129 12.16 -7.08 27.32
N ILE A 130 11.29 -6.51 28.15
CA ILE A 130 10.28 -5.53 27.74
C ILE A 130 10.79 -4.15 28.06
N ILE A 131 10.86 -3.31 27.05
CA ILE A 131 11.39 -1.95 27.13
C ILE A 131 10.24 -0.97 26.89
N PHE A 132 9.92 -0.16 27.87
CA PHE A 132 8.93 0.91 27.78
C PHE A 132 9.59 2.20 27.33
N MET A 133 9.06 2.82 26.28
CA MET A 133 9.64 3.99 25.62
C MET A 133 8.95 5.28 26.10
N LYS A 134 9.72 6.37 26.23
CA LYS A 134 9.20 7.71 26.50
C LYS A 134 8.91 8.43 25.21
N GLY A 135 7.64 8.88 25.03
CA GLY A 135 7.27 9.75 23.91
C GLY A 135 7.16 9.03 22.56
N ARG A 136 6.98 9.83 21.50
CA ARG A 136 6.72 9.35 20.14
C ARG A 136 7.98 9.30 19.26
N HIS A 137 9.08 9.94 19.67
CA HIS A 137 10.34 9.97 18.92
C HIS A 137 11.23 8.81 19.34
N THR A 138 11.18 7.71 18.62
CA THR A 138 11.88 6.47 18.96
C THR A 138 13.09 6.15 18.08
N GLU A 139 13.44 7.02 17.12
CA GLU A 139 14.51 6.77 16.15
C GLU A 139 15.87 6.53 16.81
N LYS A 140 16.37 7.50 17.59
CA LYS A 140 17.66 7.39 18.27
C LYS A 140 17.69 6.25 19.28
N PRO A 141 16.67 6.10 20.16
CA PRO A 141 16.61 4.96 21.07
C PRO A 141 16.68 3.60 20.36
N ILE A 142 15.99 3.44 19.22
CA ILE A 142 16.02 2.19 18.44
C ILE A 142 17.41 1.94 17.85
N GLN A 143 18.08 2.97 17.30
CA GLN A 143 19.46 2.81 16.80
C GLN A 143 20.42 2.38 17.90
N CYS A 144 20.36 2.99 19.07
CA CYS A 144 21.17 2.57 20.23
C CYS A 144 20.86 1.14 20.66
N LEU A 145 19.56 0.76 20.60
CA LEU A 145 19.14 -0.59 20.94
C LEU A 145 19.69 -1.63 19.96
N GLU A 146 19.65 -1.36 18.65
CA GLU A 146 20.23 -2.21 17.62
C GLU A 146 21.72 -2.42 17.82
N GLN A 147 22.47 -1.35 18.16
CA GLN A 147 23.89 -1.45 18.46
C GLN A 147 24.16 -2.37 19.67
N ILE A 148 23.42 -2.19 20.76
CA ILE A 148 23.54 -3.05 21.95
C ILE A 148 23.24 -4.51 21.61
N VAL A 149 22.19 -4.74 20.84
CA VAL A 149 21.79 -6.09 20.40
C VAL A 149 22.89 -6.70 19.53
N HIS A 150 23.42 -5.97 18.57
CA HIS A 150 24.50 -6.46 17.70
C HIS A 150 25.76 -6.83 18.49
N GLU A 151 26.13 -6.05 19.50
CA GLU A 151 27.30 -6.31 20.36
C GLU A 151 27.12 -7.52 21.29
N LEU A 152 25.89 -7.75 21.78
CA LEU A 152 25.62 -8.82 22.75
C LEU A 152 25.12 -10.11 22.10
N ASN A 153 24.73 -10.07 20.82
CA ASN A 153 24.21 -11.20 20.08
C ASN A 153 25.31 -12.28 19.89
N ALA A 154 24.98 -13.53 20.16
CA ALA A 154 25.90 -14.67 20.02
C ALA A 154 25.14 -15.94 19.64
N ARG A 155 25.85 -16.99 19.17
CA ARG A 155 25.22 -18.26 18.75
C ARG A 155 24.42 -18.94 19.86
N ASP A 156 24.84 -18.79 21.11
CA ASP A 156 24.21 -19.34 22.30
C ASP A 156 23.31 -18.35 23.04
N PHE A 157 23.17 -17.12 22.51
CA PHE A 157 22.37 -16.04 23.10
C PHE A 157 21.87 -15.14 21.99
N ARG A 158 20.79 -15.56 21.33
CA ARG A 158 20.23 -14.81 20.21
C ARG A 158 19.16 -13.83 20.71
N ILE A 159 19.29 -12.58 20.31
CA ILE A 159 18.39 -11.51 20.68
C ILE A 159 17.62 -11.10 19.43
N HIS A 160 16.29 -11.16 19.48
CA HIS A 160 15.39 -10.72 18.43
C HIS A 160 14.63 -9.49 18.88
N ILE A 161 14.58 -8.46 18.04
CA ILE A 161 13.85 -7.22 18.33
C ILE A 161 12.47 -7.29 17.70
N ALA A 162 11.44 -6.96 18.47
CA ALA A 162 10.06 -6.85 18.00
C ALA A 162 9.32 -5.72 18.73
N GLY A 163 8.13 -5.38 18.24
CA GLY A 163 7.27 -4.37 18.85
C GLY A 163 6.95 -3.21 17.93
N PRO A 164 5.82 -2.53 18.17
CA PRO A 164 5.30 -1.49 17.30
C PRO A 164 6.27 -0.37 16.96
N PRO A 165 7.02 0.22 17.92
CA PRO A 165 7.98 1.29 17.60
C PRO A 165 9.09 0.84 16.64
N TYR A 166 9.55 -0.39 16.78
CA TYR A 166 10.58 -0.95 15.91
C TYR A 166 10.06 -1.18 14.48
N VAL A 167 8.84 -1.72 14.36
CA VAL A 167 8.16 -1.91 13.08
C VAL A 167 8.01 -0.59 12.32
N VAL A 168 7.54 0.47 13.01
CA VAL A 168 7.36 1.81 12.42
C VAL A 168 8.69 2.40 11.95
N GLU A 169 9.74 2.26 12.73
CA GLU A 169 11.08 2.76 12.37
C GLU A 169 11.67 2.02 11.16
N MET A 170 11.54 0.69 11.11
CA MET A 170 11.98 -0.09 9.96
C MET A 170 11.21 0.27 8.70
N LEU A 171 9.89 0.47 8.81
CA LEU A 171 9.07 0.92 7.70
C LEU A 171 9.52 2.30 7.20
N ARG A 172 9.77 3.24 8.11
CA ARG A 172 10.28 4.58 7.76
C ARG A 172 11.60 4.52 7.01
N ARG A 173 12.54 3.67 7.47
CA ARG A 173 13.85 3.48 6.81
C ARG A 173 13.70 2.86 5.42
N SER A 174 12.86 1.83 5.28
CA SER A 174 12.60 1.19 3.99
C SER A 174 12.01 2.18 2.98
N LEU A 175 11.03 2.99 3.40
CA LEU A 175 10.41 3.99 2.54
C LEU A 175 11.39 5.11 2.14
N ALA A 176 12.24 5.57 3.06
CA ALA A 176 13.26 6.58 2.76
C ALA A 176 14.34 6.04 1.80
N HIS A 177 14.71 4.78 1.95
CA HIS A 177 15.61 4.09 1.02
C HIS A 177 14.98 3.99 -0.37
N ASP A 178 13.75 3.46 -0.45
CA ASP A 178 13.01 3.29 -1.70
C ASP A 178 12.88 4.63 -2.46
N PHE A 179 12.55 5.72 -1.76
CA PHE A 179 12.40 7.03 -2.39
C PHE A 179 13.68 7.48 -3.12
N ARG A 180 14.84 7.30 -2.48
CA ARG A 180 16.13 7.70 -3.08
C ARG A 180 16.48 6.81 -4.28
N TYR A 181 16.35 5.49 -4.13
CA TYR A 181 16.72 4.53 -5.17
C TYR A 181 15.77 4.57 -6.35
N PHE A 182 14.47 4.72 -6.12
CA PHE A 182 13.51 4.79 -7.21
C PHE A 182 13.67 6.03 -8.07
N SER A 183 13.91 7.18 -7.45
CA SER A 183 14.11 8.43 -8.19
C SER A 183 15.29 8.33 -9.16
N LEU A 184 16.42 7.77 -8.70
CA LEU A 184 17.61 7.61 -9.54
C LEU A 184 17.41 6.53 -10.60
N THR A 185 16.92 5.36 -10.22
CA THR A 185 16.70 4.23 -11.11
C THR A 185 15.65 4.55 -12.17
N ALA A 186 14.60 5.30 -11.80
CA ALA A 186 13.57 5.76 -12.73
C ALA A 186 14.18 6.63 -13.83
N VAL A 187 14.98 7.62 -13.48
CA VAL A 187 15.64 8.50 -14.46
C VAL A 187 16.51 7.70 -15.42
N VAL A 188 17.29 6.74 -14.90
CA VAL A 188 18.18 5.90 -15.73
C VAL A 188 17.37 4.97 -16.64
N LEU A 189 16.40 4.24 -16.09
CA LEU A 189 15.62 3.25 -16.85
C LEU A 189 14.72 3.92 -17.89
N PHE A 190 14.01 4.97 -17.53
CA PHE A 190 13.23 5.74 -18.48
C PHE A 190 14.12 6.38 -19.55
N GLY A 191 15.29 6.88 -19.13
CA GLY A 191 16.30 7.42 -20.05
C GLY A 191 16.75 6.40 -21.10
N LEU A 192 17.15 5.22 -20.65
CA LEU A 192 17.58 4.14 -21.55
C LEU A 192 16.44 3.66 -22.45
N THR A 193 15.23 3.50 -21.91
CA THR A 193 14.06 3.06 -22.69
C THR A 193 13.73 4.09 -23.78
N MET A 194 13.74 5.39 -23.44
CA MET A 194 13.50 6.46 -24.40
C MET A 194 14.59 6.53 -25.47
N ALA A 195 15.85 6.42 -25.07
CA ALA A 195 16.98 6.42 -26.01
C ALA A 195 16.89 5.23 -26.99
N ALA A 196 16.50 4.05 -26.50
CA ALA A 196 16.33 2.85 -27.32
C ALA A 196 15.16 2.98 -28.31
N LEU A 197 14.01 3.53 -27.86
CA LEU A 197 12.80 3.64 -28.69
C LEU A 197 12.89 4.76 -29.72
N PHE A 198 13.28 5.95 -29.29
CA PHE A 198 13.22 7.14 -30.16
C PHE A 198 14.57 7.48 -30.81
N ARG A 199 15.68 6.98 -30.28
CA ARG A 199 17.05 7.18 -30.77
C ARG A 199 17.37 8.65 -31.11
N SER A 200 16.81 9.58 -30.32
CA SER A 200 16.96 11.02 -30.47
C SER A 200 17.19 11.68 -29.12
N ILE A 201 18.37 12.24 -28.92
CA ILE A 201 18.72 12.95 -27.66
C ILE A 201 17.81 14.16 -27.42
N ARG A 202 17.35 14.82 -28.48
CA ARG A 202 16.45 16.00 -28.35
C ARG A 202 15.09 15.61 -27.80
N LEU A 203 14.51 14.50 -28.30
CA LEU A 203 13.26 13.97 -27.77
C LEU A 203 13.42 13.48 -26.34
N PHE A 204 14.53 12.79 -26.06
CA PHE A 204 14.87 12.35 -24.71
C PHE A 204 14.92 13.51 -23.70
N VAL A 205 15.67 14.57 -24.02
CA VAL A 205 15.77 15.77 -23.15
C VAL A 205 14.40 16.42 -22.97
N GLY A 206 13.61 16.53 -24.04
CA GLY A 206 12.26 17.08 -23.98
C GLY A 206 11.31 16.27 -23.09
N MET A 207 11.34 14.95 -23.22
CA MET A 207 10.53 14.05 -22.41
C MET A 207 10.94 14.11 -20.93
N LEU A 208 12.23 14.00 -20.65
CA LEU A 208 12.77 14.08 -19.29
C LEU A 208 12.42 15.42 -18.63
N CYS A 209 12.66 16.54 -19.33
CA CYS A 209 12.35 17.88 -18.85
C CYS A 209 10.87 18.02 -18.53
N THR A 210 9.98 17.62 -19.44
CA THR A 210 8.53 17.76 -19.28
C THR A 210 7.99 16.87 -18.15
N CYS A 211 8.39 15.60 -18.09
CA CYS A 211 7.96 14.67 -17.05
C CYS A 211 8.48 15.08 -15.66
N SER A 212 9.76 15.49 -15.58
CA SER A 212 10.31 15.98 -14.31
C SER A 212 9.61 17.25 -13.85
N SER A 213 9.30 18.18 -14.75
CA SER A 213 8.52 19.38 -14.42
C SER A 213 7.13 19.05 -13.90
N ALA A 214 6.45 18.05 -14.47
CA ALA A 214 5.15 17.61 -13.98
C ALA A 214 5.23 17.05 -12.56
N VAL A 215 6.24 16.23 -12.26
CA VAL A 215 6.48 15.70 -10.91
C VAL A 215 6.79 16.82 -9.92
N LEU A 216 7.76 17.69 -10.24
CA LEU A 216 8.19 18.78 -9.37
C LEU A 216 7.05 19.77 -9.07
N LEU A 217 6.27 20.13 -10.09
CA LEU A 217 5.13 21.02 -9.92
C LEU A 217 4.03 20.37 -9.08
N THR A 218 3.79 19.06 -9.23
CA THR A 218 2.83 18.31 -8.39
C THR A 218 3.27 18.30 -6.93
N LEU A 219 4.54 18.01 -6.65
CA LEU A 219 5.07 18.01 -5.29
C LEU A 219 5.03 19.41 -4.66
N LEU A 220 5.37 20.44 -5.41
CA LEU A 220 5.29 21.82 -4.96
C LEU A 220 3.87 22.22 -4.59
N LEU A 221 2.89 21.96 -5.47
CA LEU A 221 1.48 22.27 -5.22
C LEU A 221 0.92 21.49 -4.03
N GLN A 222 1.28 20.19 -3.86
CA GLN A 222 0.90 19.41 -2.68
C GLN A 222 1.45 20.04 -1.40
N SER A 223 2.73 20.42 -1.40
CA SER A 223 3.37 21.06 -0.26
C SER A 223 2.71 22.38 0.10
N MET A 224 2.39 23.21 -0.90
CA MET A 224 1.67 24.50 -0.73
C MET A 224 0.25 24.31 -0.16
N LEU A 225 -0.41 23.19 -0.48
CA LEU A 225 -1.70 22.82 0.07
C LEU A 225 -1.63 22.13 1.45
N GLY A 226 -0.43 22.05 2.04
CA GLY A 226 -0.21 21.48 3.38
C GLY A 226 -0.20 19.97 3.44
N HIS A 227 -0.16 19.28 2.31
CA HIS A 227 -0.08 17.82 2.25
C HIS A 227 1.37 17.34 2.39
N LYS A 228 1.63 16.50 3.38
CA LYS A 228 2.95 15.88 3.60
C LYS A 228 3.10 14.60 2.77
N ILE A 229 4.35 14.22 2.50
CA ILE A 229 4.65 12.96 1.82
C ILE A 229 4.38 11.80 2.80
N GLY A 230 3.34 11.03 2.52
CA GLY A 230 2.95 9.83 3.27
C GLY A 230 3.44 8.55 2.59
N VAL A 231 3.06 7.41 3.15
CA VAL A 231 3.52 6.07 2.73
C VAL A 231 3.21 5.75 1.25
N LEU A 232 2.04 6.14 0.75
CA LEU A 232 1.65 5.92 -0.64
C LEU A 232 2.09 7.05 -1.57
N THR A 233 2.12 8.28 -1.06
CA THR A 233 2.50 9.45 -1.85
C THR A 233 4.01 9.51 -2.14
N VAL A 234 4.83 8.70 -1.46
CA VAL A 234 6.23 8.44 -1.85
C VAL A 234 6.32 7.99 -3.32
N ASN A 235 5.38 7.16 -3.77
CA ASN A 235 5.35 6.63 -5.13
C ASN A 235 4.71 7.57 -6.16
N LEU A 236 4.10 8.67 -5.70
CA LEU A 236 3.35 9.60 -6.55
C LEU A 236 4.22 10.21 -7.65
N GLY A 237 5.48 10.51 -7.35
CA GLY A 237 6.42 11.04 -8.33
C GLY A 237 6.56 10.12 -9.56
N THR A 238 6.74 8.82 -9.33
CA THR A 238 6.82 7.82 -10.40
C THR A 238 5.50 7.71 -11.17
N ILE A 239 4.37 7.73 -10.47
CA ILE A 239 3.03 7.66 -11.09
C ILE A 239 2.80 8.86 -12.01
N VAL A 240 3.06 10.08 -11.54
CA VAL A 240 2.89 11.32 -12.33
C VAL A 240 3.85 11.35 -13.52
N PHE A 241 5.10 10.91 -13.31
CA PHE A 241 6.08 10.80 -14.40
C PHE A 241 5.58 9.90 -15.53
N VAL A 242 5.06 8.72 -15.18
CA VAL A 242 4.53 7.74 -16.13
C VAL A 242 3.30 8.27 -16.86
N ILE A 243 2.36 8.93 -16.17
CA ILE A 243 1.17 9.52 -16.77
C ILE A 243 1.57 10.63 -17.76
N ALA A 244 2.48 11.52 -17.37
CA ALA A 244 2.99 12.55 -18.27
C ALA A 244 3.62 11.92 -19.52
N LEU A 245 4.42 10.88 -19.32
CA LEU A 245 5.14 10.19 -20.39
C LEU A 245 4.22 9.53 -21.40
N SER A 246 3.09 8.94 -20.99
CA SER A 246 2.06 8.40 -21.87
C SER A 246 1.60 9.44 -22.89
N HIS A 247 1.22 10.64 -22.44
CA HIS A 247 0.83 11.73 -23.35
C HIS A 247 1.92 12.12 -24.34
N LEU A 248 3.19 12.13 -23.88
CA LEU A 248 4.34 12.49 -24.73
C LEU A 248 4.61 11.41 -25.80
N VAL A 249 4.46 10.16 -25.45
CA VAL A 249 4.65 9.01 -26.37
C VAL A 249 3.64 9.10 -27.51
N TYR A 250 2.34 9.23 -27.22
CA TYR A 250 1.31 9.37 -28.24
C TYR A 250 1.51 10.62 -29.12
N MET A 251 1.89 11.74 -28.52
CA MET A 251 2.18 12.98 -29.26
C MET A 251 3.38 12.79 -30.19
N THR A 252 4.43 12.09 -29.75
CA THR A 252 5.62 11.80 -30.55
C THR A 252 5.30 10.88 -31.72
N PHE A 253 4.51 9.82 -31.50
CA PHE A 253 4.09 8.92 -32.57
C PHE A 253 3.23 9.63 -33.61
N ASN A 254 2.27 10.45 -33.19
CA ASN A 254 1.46 11.24 -34.11
C ASN A 254 2.33 12.22 -34.90
N TRP A 255 3.33 12.86 -34.25
CA TRP A 255 4.29 13.73 -34.91
C TRP A 255 5.12 13.01 -35.95
N GLN A 256 5.64 11.80 -35.66
CA GLN A 256 6.37 10.99 -36.62
C GLN A 256 5.49 10.56 -37.80
N THR A 257 4.25 10.11 -37.50
CA THR A 257 3.30 9.70 -38.56
C THR A 257 2.94 10.87 -39.50
N LEU A 258 2.74 12.06 -38.95
CA LEU A 258 2.48 13.26 -39.75
C LEU A 258 3.70 13.64 -40.60
N ALA A 259 4.90 13.54 -40.07
CA ALA A 259 6.14 13.80 -40.80
C ALA A 259 6.35 12.82 -41.97
N ASP A 260 6.09 11.53 -41.74
CA ASP A 260 6.17 10.49 -42.77
C ASP A 260 5.13 10.74 -43.90
N ARG A 261 3.91 11.14 -43.53
CA ARG A 261 2.84 11.50 -44.51
C ARG A 261 3.21 12.75 -45.32
N ALA A 262 3.67 13.80 -44.64
CA ALA A 262 4.09 15.04 -45.32
C ALA A 262 5.20 14.78 -46.33
N HIS A 263 6.20 13.97 -45.95
CA HIS A 263 7.32 13.62 -46.83
C HIS A 263 6.90 12.80 -48.06
N ARG A 264 5.91 11.91 -47.92
CA ARG A 264 5.39 11.10 -49.04
C ARG A 264 4.54 11.88 -50.04
N LEU A 265 3.77 12.85 -49.51
CA LEU A 265 2.85 13.64 -50.32
C LEU A 265 3.50 14.90 -50.91
N ASP A 266 4.79 15.07 -50.69
CA ASP A 266 5.57 16.27 -51.03
C ASP A 266 4.89 17.58 -50.59
N LYS A 267 4.17 17.51 -49.43
CA LYS A 267 3.47 18.62 -48.80
C LYS A 267 4.25 19.05 -47.59
N GLU A 268 4.86 20.22 -47.64
CA GLU A 268 5.42 20.84 -46.45
C GLU A 268 4.29 21.27 -45.51
N SER A 269 4.26 20.71 -44.29
CA SER A 269 3.43 21.23 -43.21
C SER A 269 4.26 22.27 -42.44
N PRO A 270 3.78 23.50 -42.30
CA PRO A 270 4.57 24.56 -41.67
C PRO A 270 4.84 24.34 -40.15
N ASP A 271 4.05 23.55 -39.42
CA ASP A 271 4.26 23.23 -38.01
C ASP A 271 3.72 21.83 -37.65
N LEU A 272 4.50 20.79 -37.97
CA LEU A 272 4.17 19.39 -37.61
C LEU A 272 3.93 19.18 -36.10
N ALA A 273 4.61 19.95 -35.24
CA ALA A 273 4.44 19.84 -33.81
C ALA A 273 3.07 20.38 -33.35
N ALA A 274 2.58 21.47 -33.97
CA ALA A 274 1.26 21.98 -33.69
C ALA A 274 0.14 21.03 -34.17
N ASP A 275 0.35 20.39 -35.31
CA ASP A 275 -0.62 19.44 -35.86
C ASP A 275 -0.68 18.15 -35.01
N ALA A 276 0.48 17.62 -34.59
CA ALA A 276 0.55 16.50 -33.67
C ALA A 276 -0.13 16.82 -32.33
N ARG A 277 0.11 18.02 -31.78
CA ARG A 277 -0.56 18.50 -30.56
C ARG A 277 -2.08 18.50 -30.70
N ARG A 278 -2.59 19.07 -31.81
CA ARG A 278 -4.03 19.11 -32.10
C ARG A 278 -4.65 17.73 -32.24
N MET A 279 -3.96 16.83 -32.95
CA MET A 279 -4.42 15.47 -33.21
C MET A 279 -4.49 14.64 -31.89
N THR A 280 -3.57 14.88 -30.96
CA THR A 280 -3.45 14.14 -29.71
C THR A 280 -4.29 14.74 -28.58
N PHE A 281 -4.64 16.04 -28.66
CA PHE A 281 -5.25 16.80 -27.57
C PHE A 281 -6.54 16.15 -27.03
N LEU A 282 -7.50 15.86 -27.90
CA LEU A 282 -8.80 15.38 -27.47
C LEU A 282 -8.75 13.94 -26.88
N PRO A 283 -8.03 12.98 -27.48
CA PRO A 283 -7.79 11.69 -26.84
C PRO A 283 -7.14 11.82 -25.47
N SER A 284 -6.04 12.56 -25.36
CA SER A 284 -5.33 12.76 -24.10
C SER A 284 -6.13 13.52 -23.05
N PHE A 285 -7.01 14.45 -23.46
CA PHE A 285 -7.93 15.13 -22.53
C PHE A 285 -8.91 14.14 -21.88
N TRP A 286 -9.53 13.27 -22.67
CA TRP A 286 -10.41 12.23 -22.14
C TRP A 286 -9.66 11.20 -21.28
N SER A 287 -8.43 10.84 -21.67
CA SER A 287 -7.54 10.00 -20.86
C SER A 287 -7.25 10.66 -19.52
N MET A 288 -6.85 11.95 -19.51
CA MET A 288 -6.63 12.72 -18.28
C MET A 288 -7.88 12.70 -17.38
N VAL A 289 -9.07 12.94 -17.95
CA VAL A 289 -10.33 12.90 -17.20
C VAL A 289 -10.55 11.54 -16.57
N CYS A 290 -10.38 10.45 -17.34
CA CYS A 290 -10.56 9.09 -16.82
C CYS A 290 -9.57 8.74 -15.71
N ALA A 291 -8.29 9.06 -15.90
CA ALA A 291 -7.27 8.83 -14.89
C ALA A 291 -7.53 9.67 -13.61
N SER A 292 -7.91 10.95 -13.78
CA SER A 292 -8.30 11.81 -12.65
C SER A 292 -9.48 11.23 -11.87
N LEU A 293 -10.48 10.68 -12.55
CA LEU A 293 -11.64 10.06 -11.92
C LEU A 293 -11.28 8.73 -11.23
N GLY A 294 -10.34 7.97 -11.80
CA GLY A 294 -9.76 6.79 -11.15
C GLY A 294 -9.11 7.14 -9.81
N PHE A 295 -8.31 8.20 -9.75
CA PHE A 295 -7.75 8.69 -8.49
C PHE A 295 -8.80 9.34 -7.58
N ALA A 296 -9.77 10.06 -8.12
CA ALA A 296 -10.86 10.66 -7.35
C ALA A 296 -11.71 9.60 -6.64
N SER A 297 -11.86 8.40 -7.19
CA SER A 297 -12.55 7.31 -6.52
C SER A 297 -11.92 6.92 -5.18
N LEU A 298 -10.60 7.14 -5.03
CA LEU A 298 -9.88 6.90 -3.78
C LEU A 298 -10.18 7.94 -2.69
N LEU A 299 -10.72 9.13 -3.05
CA LEU A 299 -11.10 10.16 -2.09
C LEU A 299 -12.30 9.74 -1.23
N ILE A 300 -13.15 8.86 -1.73
CA ILE A 300 -14.34 8.35 -1.05
C ILE A 300 -13.95 7.32 0.02
N VAL A 301 -12.77 6.73 -0.10
CA VAL A 301 -12.30 5.66 0.79
C VAL A 301 -11.93 6.21 2.16
N GLN A 302 -12.25 5.49 3.23
CA GLN A 302 -11.95 5.93 4.60
C GLN A 302 -10.48 5.80 4.99
N ALA A 303 -9.68 4.98 4.30
CA ALA A 303 -8.25 4.83 4.56
C ALA A 303 -7.48 6.09 4.16
N LYS A 304 -6.84 6.75 5.14
CA LYS A 304 -6.12 8.02 4.96
C LYS A 304 -5.09 7.97 3.81
N PRO A 305 -4.19 6.96 3.70
CA PRO A 305 -3.19 6.94 2.64
C PRO A 305 -3.80 6.87 1.24
N LEU A 306 -4.94 6.17 1.08
CA LEU A 306 -5.64 6.08 -0.19
C LEU A 306 -6.23 7.43 -0.61
N ARG A 307 -6.79 8.19 0.33
CA ARG A 307 -7.29 9.55 0.05
C ARG A 307 -6.15 10.52 -0.31
N GLU A 308 -5.02 10.44 0.39
CA GLU A 308 -3.84 11.25 0.08
C GLU A 308 -3.31 10.93 -1.31
N LEU A 309 -3.23 9.65 -1.68
CA LEU A 309 -2.88 9.23 -3.03
C LEU A 309 -3.92 9.67 -4.06
N GLY A 310 -5.21 9.57 -3.73
CA GLY A 310 -6.30 10.04 -4.58
C GLY A 310 -6.19 11.52 -4.91
N PHE A 311 -5.99 12.36 -3.89
CA PHE A 311 -5.81 13.81 -4.05
C PHE A 311 -4.56 14.12 -4.89
N GLY A 312 -3.42 13.55 -4.52
CA GLY A 312 -2.17 13.73 -5.24
C GLY A 312 -2.23 13.21 -6.67
N GLY A 313 -2.92 12.10 -6.90
CA GLY A 313 -3.11 11.50 -8.22
C GLY A 313 -3.98 12.37 -9.13
N VAL A 314 -5.09 12.93 -8.64
CA VAL A 314 -5.92 13.90 -9.41
C VAL A 314 -5.10 15.12 -9.79
N LEU A 315 -4.45 15.74 -8.80
CA LEU A 315 -3.60 16.91 -9.02
C LEU A 315 -2.49 16.62 -10.02
N GLY A 316 -1.77 15.52 -9.81
CA GLY A 316 -0.67 15.08 -10.66
C GLY A 316 -1.08 14.77 -12.09
N THR A 317 -2.24 14.16 -12.30
CA THR A 317 -2.78 13.85 -13.63
C THR A 317 -3.09 15.12 -14.41
N ILE A 318 -3.72 16.10 -13.76
CA ILE A 318 -4.02 17.40 -14.39
C ILE A 318 -2.72 18.13 -14.72
N VAL A 319 -1.78 18.18 -13.79
CA VAL A 319 -0.47 18.82 -13.98
C VAL A 319 0.32 18.15 -15.09
N ALA A 320 0.32 16.80 -15.15
CA ALA A 320 0.97 16.03 -16.20
C ALA A 320 0.44 16.39 -17.59
N PHE A 321 -0.88 16.47 -17.75
CA PHE A 321 -1.51 16.90 -19.00
C PHE A 321 -1.11 18.33 -19.37
N VAL A 322 -1.20 19.26 -18.42
CA VAL A 322 -0.85 20.68 -18.66
C VAL A 322 0.61 20.82 -19.08
N CYS A 323 1.54 20.20 -18.35
CA CYS A 323 2.97 20.22 -18.71
C CYS A 323 3.23 19.58 -20.08
N ALA A 324 2.60 18.45 -20.41
CA ALA A 324 2.73 17.77 -21.69
C ALA A 324 2.33 18.68 -22.86
N TYR A 325 1.23 19.40 -22.74
CA TYR A 325 0.70 20.23 -23.82
C TYR A 325 1.26 21.66 -23.89
N LEU A 326 1.86 22.16 -22.80
CA LEU A 326 2.54 23.45 -22.80
C LEU A 326 4.01 23.36 -23.16
N MET A 327 4.73 22.38 -22.61
CA MET A 327 6.19 22.32 -22.71
C MET A 327 6.69 21.48 -23.88
N TYR A 328 6.12 20.29 -24.08
CA TYR A 328 6.67 19.31 -25.00
C TYR A 328 6.66 19.71 -26.49
N PRO A 329 5.66 20.43 -27.03
CA PRO A 329 5.68 20.88 -28.42
C PRO A 329 6.91 21.73 -28.79
N ALA A 330 7.53 22.44 -27.84
CA ALA A 330 8.75 23.19 -28.08
C ALA A 330 9.95 22.25 -28.43
N PHE A 331 10.00 21.10 -27.77
CA PHE A 331 11.04 20.09 -28.01
C PHE A 331 10.78 19.30 -29.29
N LEU A 332 9.53 19.07 -29.68
CA LEU A 332 9.20 18.47 -30.97
C LEU A 332 9.64 19.36 -32.15
N ARG A 333 9.52 20.67 -32.02
CA ARG A 333 10.04 21.62 -33.03
C ARG A 333 11.57 21.61 -33.10
N TRP A 334 12.26 21.39 -31.97
CA TRP A 334 13.71 21.26 -31.93
C TRP A 334 14.21 19.93 -32.50
N ALA A 335 13.40 18.87 -32.41
CA ALA A 335 13.73 17.55 -32.90
C ALA A 335 13.59 17.46 -34.43
N VAL A 336 14.35 16.55 -35.04
CA VAL A 336 14.25 16.25 -36.49
C VAL A 336 13.50 14.92 -36.61
N PRO A 337 12.39 14.89 -37.39
CA PRO A 337 11.68 13.64 -37.61
C PRO A 337 12.55 12.64 -38.37
N ARG A 338 12.56 11.42 -37.89
CA ARG A 338 13.30 10.33 -38.50
C ARG A 338 12.43 9.71 -39.58
N LYS A 339 13.00 9.46 -40.76
CA LYS A 339 12.35 8.69 -41.83
C LYS A 339 12.03 7.30 -41.28
N SER A 340 10.77 6.99 -41.07
CA SER A 340 10.31 5.66 -40.69
C SER A 340 9.90 4.91 -41.96
N LYS A 341 10.32 3.65 -42.07
CA LYS A 341 9.77 2.75 -43.09
C LYS A 341 8.41 2.23 -42.61
N ILE A 342 7.46 3.14 -42.28
CA ILE A 342 6.08 2.71 -42.05
C ILE A 342 5.51 2.39 -43.43
N VAL A 343 5.48 1.13 -43.76
CA VAL A 343 4.68 0.61 -44.90
C VAL A 343 3.23 0.78 -44.43
N GLU A 344 2.47 1.65 -45.09
CA GLU A 344 1.00 1.55 -45.03
C GLU A 344 0.64 0.26 -45.78
N ALA A 345 0.74 -0.89 -45.11
CA ALA A 345 0.12 -2.09 -45.58
C ALA A 345 -1.39 -1.84 -45.55
N GLU A 346 -2.04 -1.83 -46.71
CA GLU A 346 -3.50 -1.94 -46.71
C GLU A 346 -3.88 -3.13 -45.84
N PRO A 347 -4.79 -2.96 -44.87
CA PRO A 347 -5.18 -4.05 -43.99
C PRO A 347 -5.77 -5.17 -44.85
N THR A 348 -4.96 -6.20 -45.06
CA THR A 348 -5.36 -7.36 -45.83
C THR A 348 -6.49 -8.11 -45.14
N HIS A 349 -7.31 -8.86 -45.89
CA HIS A 349 -8.34 -9.75 -45.33
C HIS A 349 -7.80 -10.72 -44.26
N ALA A 350 -6.49 -10.93 -44.21
CA ALA A 350 -5.77 -11.69 -43.18
C ALA A 350 -5.95 -11.15 -41.75
N PHE A 351 -6.25 -9.85 -41.58
CA PHE A 351 -6.50 -9.26 -40.26
C PHE A 351 -7.69 -9.93 -39.52
N TRP A 352 -8.79 -10.21 -40.25
CA TRP A 352 -9.97 -10.88 -39.70
C TRP A 352 -9.91 -12.41 -39.88
N SER A 353 -8.71 -12.98 -39.83
CA SER A 353 -8.49 -14.40 -39.99
C SER A 353 -9.13 -15.19 -38.82
N ARG A 354 -9.47 -16.46 -39.11
CA ARG A 354 -9.94 -17.39 -38.08
C ARG A 354 -8.97 -17.48 -36.89
N ARG A 355 -7.65 -17.34 -37.16
CA ARG A 355 -6.60 -17.33 -36.11
C ARG A 355 -6.76 -16.14 -35.15
N PHE A 356 -7.03 -14.94 -35.70
CA PHE A 356 -7.24 -13.73 -34.87
C PHE A 356 -8.47 -13.91 -33.96
N ALA A 357 -9.58 -14.39 -34.46
CA ALA A 357 -10.79 -14.65 -33.67
C ALA A 357 -10.57 -15.73 -32.60
N LEU A 358 -9.84 -16.80 -32.94
CA LEU A 358 -9.48 -17.85 -31.97
C LEU A 358 -8.55 -17.34 -30.87
N LEU A 359 -7.55 -16.54 -31.20
CA LEU A 359 -6.64 -15.91 -30.22
C LEU A 359 -7.42 -14.97 -29.29
N SER A 360 -8.28 -14.13 -29.84
CA SER A 360 -9.10 -13.22 -29.01
C SER A 360 -10.07 -13.98 -28.10
N LEU A 361 -10.67 -15.06 -28.61
CA LEU A 361 -11.52 -15.93 -27.77
C LEU A 361 -10.71 -16.61 -26.66
N ALA A 362 -9.51 -17.11 -26.98
CA ALA A 362 -8.63 -17.71 -25.98
C ALA A 362 -8.24 -16.71 -24.88
N VAL A 363 -8.00 -15.45 -25.22
CA VAL A 363 -7.74 -14.37 -24.26
C VAL A 363 -8.93 -14.15 -23.34
N ILE A 364 -10.15 -14.10 -23.90
CA ILE A 364 -11.38 -13.92 -23.11
C ILE A 364 -11.56 -15.10 -22.15
N LEU A 365 -11.41 -16.33 -22.64
CA LEU A 365 -11.54 -17.54 -21.82
C LEU A 365 -10.48 -17.60 -20.71
N LEU A 366 -9.24 -17.21 -21.03
CA LEU A 366 -8.16 -17.09 -20.02
C LEU A 366 -8.50 -16.06 -18.95
N ALA A 367 -8.98 -14.88 -19.35
CA ALA A 367 -9.37 -13.83 -18.43
C ALA A 367 -10.53 -14.27 -17.50
N VAL A 368 -11.54 -14.97 -18.05
CA VAL A 368 -12.64 -15.54 -17.25
C VAL A 368 -12.12 -16.62 -16.31
N GLY A 369 -11.22 -17.51 -16.78
CA GLY A 369 -10.58 -18.53 -15.94
C GLY A 369 -9.75 -17.93 -14.80
N LEU A 370 -8.98 -16.89 -15.11
CA LEU A 370 -8.27 -16.12 -14.07
C LEU A 370 -9.26 -15.49 -13.08
N GLY A 371 -10.38 -14.94 -13.58
CA GLY A 371 -11.41 -14.31 -12.74
C GLY A 371 -11.98 -15.20 -11.65
N LEU A 372 -11.98 -16.53 -11.82
CA LEU A 372 -12.38 -17.48 -10.77
C LEU A 372 -11.48 -17.38 -9.53
N GLY A 373 -10.26 -16.87 -9.66
CA GLY A 373 -9.37 -16.62 -8.54
C GLY A 373 -9.82 -15.52 -7.57
N LEU A 374 -10.78 -14.68 -7.95
CA LEU A 374 -11.35 -13.64 -7.07
C LEU A 374 -11.85 -14.23 -5.74
N THR A 375 -12.37 -15.46 -5.76
CA THR A 375 -12.84 -16.16 -4.55
C THR A 375 -11.72 -16.54 -3.58
N LYS A 376 -10.47 -16.51 -4.04
CA LYS A 376 -9.28 -16.87 -3.27
C LYS A 376 -8.47 -15.65 -2.81
N MET A 377 -8.95 -14.43 -3.08
CA MET A 377 -8.27 -13.21 -2.69
C MET A 377 -8.14 -13.08 -1.18
N ASN A 378 -6.95 -12.74 -0.72
CA ASN A 378 -6.67 -12.43 0.67
C ASN A 378 -6.40 -10.93 0.83
N THR A 379 -7.34 -10.22 1.45
CA THR A 379 -7.24 -8.77 1.76
C THR A 379 -6.80 -8.50 3.20
N ASP A 380 -6.60 -9.54 4.01
CA ASP A 380 -6.14 -9.44 5.41
C ASP A 380 -4.80 -10.16 5.62
N PRO A 381 -3.70 -9.64 5.01
CA PRO A 381 -2.39 -10.26 5.13
C PRO A 381 -1.86 -10.21 6.56
N SER A 382 -1.02 -11.20 6.92
CA SER A 382 -0.23 -11.17 8.14
C SER A 382 0.71 -9.95 8.16
N LEU A 383 1.02 -9.42 9.35
CA LEU A 383 2.02 -8.37 9.51
C LEU A 383 3.38 -8.78 8.90
N MET A 384 3.73 -10.06 8.94
CA MET A 384 4.96 -10.60 8.36
C MET A 384 5.03 -10.44 6.84
N ALA A 385 3.88 -10.38 6.16
CA ALA A 385 3.82 -10.17 4.71
C ALA A 385 4.27 -8.76 4.26
N TYR A 386 4.45 -7.85 5.20
CA TYR A 386 4.97 -6.50 4.93
C TYR A 386 6.50 -6.42 4.89
N PHE A 387 7.20 -7.49 5.31
CA PHE A 387 8.66 -7.51 5.39
C PHE A 387 9.24 -8.67 4.57
N LYS A 388 10.42 -8.43 3.98
CA LYS A 388 11.12 -9.46 3.20
C LYS A 388 11.50 -10.65 4.09
N PRO A 389 11.46 -11.88 3.56
CA PRO A 389 12.12 -13.02 4.19
C PRO A 389 13.61 -12.73 4.45
N ASP A 390 14.18 -13.38 5.42
CA ASP A 390 15.62 -13.32 5.76
C ASP A 390 16.10 -11.91 6.21
N ARG A 391 15.18 -11.06 6.69
CA ARG A 391 15.51 -9.82 7.38
C ARG A 391 15.32 -9.99 8.88
N GLU A 392 16.23 -9.43 9.65
CA GLU A 392 16.29 -9.53 11.12
C GLU A 392 14.95 -9.16 11.79
N LEU A 393 14.26 -8.15 11.27
CA LEU A 393 12.92 -7.77 11.77
C LEU A 393 11.90 -8.88 11.57
N ARG A 394 11.84 -9.51 10.39
CA ARG A 394 10.89 -10.58 10.12
C ARG A 394 11.16 -11.80 10.95
N ASP A 395 12.45 -12.21 11.05
CA ASP A 395 12.86 -13.31 11.90
C ASP A 395 12.50 -13.06 13.36
N GLY A 396 12.67 -11.82 13.83
CA GLY A 396 12.28 -11.41 15.17
C GLY A 396 10.78 -11.47 15.39
N LEU A 397 9.98 -10.97 14.46
CA LEU A 397 8.52 -11.03 14.52
C LEU A 397 8.01 -12.48 14.48
N GLU A 398 8.56 -13.32 13.59
CA GLU A 398 8.20 -14.74 13.50
C GLU A 398 8.56 -15.51 14.78
N PHE A 399 9.73 -15.21 15.35
CA PHE A 399 10.14 -15.80 16.61
C PHE A 399 9.18 -15.43 17.75
N VAL A 400 8.89 -14.15 17.93
CA VAL A 400 7.95 -13.68 18.96
C VAL A 400 6.54 -14.22 18.72
N ASP A 401 6.11 -14.32 17.47
CA ASP A 401 4.79 -14.85 17.11
C ASP A 401 4.62 -16.31 17.53
N ARG A 402 5.62 -17.14 17.25
CA ARG A 402 5.61 -18.57 17.63
C ARG A 402 5.71 -18.80 19.12
N THR A 403 6.37 -17.90 19.85
CA THR A 403 6.72 -18.09 21.26
C THR A 403 5.73 -17.42 22.24
N GLY A 404 4.81 -16.58 21.75
CA GLY A 404 3.84 -15.91 22.64
C GLY A 404 2.87 -14.95 21.96
N GLY A 405 2.92 -14.87 20.64
CA GLY A 405 2.13 -13.90 19.85
C GLY A 405 2.85 -12.57 19.65
N SER A 406 2.79 -12.06 18.42
CA SER A 406 3.51 -10.84 17.99
C SER A 406 2.64 -9.59 17.91
N ASN A 407 1.31 -9.75 17.84
CA ASN A 407 0.40 -8.68 17.48
C ASN A 407 -0.57 -8.33 18.63
N PRO A 408 -0.45 -7.14 19.24
CA PRO A 408 -1.25 -6.79 20.42
C PRO A 408 -2.72 -6.49 20.05
N LEU A 409 -3.62 -7.05 20.86
CA LEU A 409 -5.06 -6.77 20.91
C LEU A 409 -5.45 -6.39 22.32
N THR A 410 -6.17 -5.30 22.49
CA THR A 410 -6.68 -4.83 23.79
C THR A 410 -8.20 -4.96 23.82
N LEU A 411 -8.73 -5.70 24.79
CA LEU A 411 -10.15 -5.77 25.09
C LEU A 411 -10.42 -5.05 26.41
N VAL A 412 -11.30 -4.08 26.41
CA VAL A 412 -11.83 -3.48 27.64
C VAL A 412 -13.15 -4.15 27.94
N VAL A 413 -13.22 -4.84 29.08
CA VAL A 413 -14.39 -5.60 29.49
C VAL A 413 -15.11 -4.90 30.62
N SER A 414 -16.43 -4.88 30.57
CA SER A 414 -17.32 -4.43 31.63
C SER A 414 -18.37 -5.52 31.96
N ALA A 415 -18.87 -5.58 33.17
CA ALA A 415 -19.92 -6.53 33.49
C ALA A 415 -21.21 -6.21 32.72
N THR A 416 -21.92 -7.23 32.27
CA THR A 416 -23.16 -7.04 31.50
C THR A 416 -24.24 -6.29 32.24
N ASN A 417 -24.28 -6.43 33.55
CA ASN A 417 -25.20 -5.74 34.48
C ASN A 417 -24.66 -4.39 35.00
N SER A 418 -23.56 -3.90 34.43
CA SER A 418 -22.87 -2.66 34.85
C SER A 418 -22.43 -2.64 36.33
N SER A 419 -22.27 -3.82 36.95
CA SER A 419 -21.76 -3.93 38.33
C SER A 419 -20.26 -3.64 38.38
N ARG A 420 -19.78 -3.26 39.56
CA ARG A 420 -18.34 -3.09 39.81
C ARG A 420 -17.61 -4.45 39.72
N LEU A 421 -16.35 -4.40 39.32
CA LEU A 421 -15.48 -5.58 39.11
C LEU A 421 -14.65 -5.93 40.36
N ASN A 422 -14.98 -5.34 41.53
CA ASN A 422 -14.24 -5.49 42.79
C ASN A 422 -14.78 -6.58 43.69
N THR A 423 -15.69 -7.45 43.23
CA THR A 423 -16.25 -8.56 43.98
C THR A 423 -15.54 -9.87 43.68
N ASP A 424 -15.54 -10.82 44.60
CA ASP A 424 -14.98 -12.16 44.43
C ASP A 424 -15.62 -12.90 43.24
N ASP A 425 -16.94 -12.77 43.07
CA ASP A 425 -17.64 -13.36 41.90
C ASP A 425 -17.15 -12.76 40.60
N ALA A 426 -16.99 -11.44 40.50
CA ALA A 426 -16.44 -10.78 39.31
C ALA A 426 -15.01 -11.24 39.03
N TYR A 427 -14.17 -11.39 40.05
CA TYR A 427 -12.83 -11.91 39.93
C TYR A 427 -12.83 -13.34 39.37
N GLN A 428 -13.63 -14.24 39.94
CA GLN A 428 -13.73 -15.64 39.49
C GLN A 428 -14.22 -15.73 38.04
N ARG A 429 -15.20 -14.92 37.66
CA ARG A 429 -15.67 -14.87 36.28
C ARG A 429 -14.62 -14.31 35.33
N MET A 430 -13.89 -13.25 35.71
CA MET A 430 -12.77 -12.72 34.91
C MET A 430 -11.64 -13.72 34.80
N TRP A 431 -11.36 -14.51 35.85
CA TRP A 431 -10.34 -15.58 35.79
C TRP A 431 -10.72 -16.69 34.81
N ARG A 432 -12.00 -17.12 34.84
CA ARG A 432 -12.53 -18.08 33.88
C ARG A 432 -12.47 -17.53 32.45
N LEU A 433 -12.83 -16.27 32.24
CA LEU A 433 -12.71 -15.60 30.95
C LEU A 433 -11.24 -15.56 30.49
N HIS A 434 -10.32 -15.23 31.38
CA HIS A 434 -8.90 -15.22 31.08
C HIS A 434 -8.41 -16.58 30.55
N GLY A 435 -8.73 -17.66 31.26
CA GLY A 435 -8.39 -19.02 30.81
C GLY A 435 -9.06 -19.40 29.50
N ALA A 436 -10.29 -18.99 29.27
CA ALA A 436 -10.99 -19.25 28.02
C ALA A 436 -10.35 -18.50 26.85
N LEU A 437 -9.95 -17.23 27.03
CA LEU A 437 -9.23 -16.45 26.02
C LEU A 437 -7.85 -17.03 25.72
N GLU A 438 -7.12 -17.51 26.73
CA GLU A 438 -5.79 -18.09 26.56
C GLU A 438 -5.82 -19.45 25.83
N ASN A 439 -6.96 -20.16 25.90
CA ASN A 439 -7.17 -21.42 25.17
C ASN A 439 -7.60 -21.24 23.70
N GLU A 440 -7.88 -20.00 23.26
CA GLU A 440 -8.22 -19.77 21.86
C GLU A 440 -6.99 -19.95 20.96
N LYS A 441 -7.21 -20.59 19.81
CA LYS A 441 -6.14 -20.99 18.87
C LYS A 441 -5.26 -19.82 18.40
N ASP A 442 -5.89 -18.65 18.20
CA ASP A 442 -5.23 -17.47 17.64
C ASP A 442 -4.66 -16.56 18.73
N VAL A 443 -4.78 -16.94 19.99
CA VAL A 443 -4.27 -16.20 21.15
C VAL A 443 -2.99 -16.88 21.66
N GLY A 444 -1.95 -16.09 21.83
CA GLY A 444 -0.68 -16.53 22.43
C GLY A 444 -0.71 -16.31 23.93
N THR A 445 -0.53 -15.08 24.36
CA THR A 445 -0.44 -14.72 25.78
C THR A 445 -1.54 -13.73 26.14
N VAL A 446 -2.13 -13.90 27.32
CA VAL A 446 -3.12 -12.97 27.89
C VAL A 446 -2.55 -12.36 29.16
N ILE A 447 -2.58 -11.06 29.27
CA ILE A 447 -2.23 -10.29 30.47
C ILE A 447 -3.47 -9.49 30.86
N SER A 448 -3.94 -9.65 32.09
CA SER A 448 -5.23 -9.10 32.52
C SER A 448 -5.22 -8.72 34.01
N LEU A 449 -6.24 -8.00 34.41
CA LEU A 449 -6.42 -7.65 35.85
C LEU A 449 -6.37 -8.88 36.77
N PRO A 450 -7.04 -10.03 36.45
CA PRO A 450 -6.92 -11.23 37.28
C PRO A 450 -5.48 -11.74 37.48
N THR A 451 -4.63 -11.69 36.42
CA THR A 451 -3.24 -12.15 36.56
C THR A 451 -2.41 -11.25 37.45
N LEU A 452 -2.70 -9.95 37.43
CA LEU A 452 -2.06 -8.98 38.34
C LEU A 452 -2.50 -9.15 39.79
N LEU A 453 -3.80 -9.37 40.01
CA LEU A 453 -4.32 -9.67 41.34
C LEU A 453 -3.79 -10.98 41.92
N ALA A 454 -3.74 -12.02 41.07
CA ALA A 454 -3.16 -13.31 41.46
C ALA A 454 -1.65 -13.24 41.78
N GLU A 455 -0.92 -12.27 41.23
CA GLU A 455 0.45 -11.97 41.67
C GLU A 455 0.48 -11.35 43.05
N GLY A 456 -0.48 -10.48 43.38
CA GLY A 456 -0.68 -9.94 44.72
C GLY A 456 -0.97 -11.03 45.76
N ASP A 457 -1.78 -12.04 45.41
CA ASP A 457 -2.12 -13.17 46.28
C ASP A 457 -0.91 -14.03 46.73
N ARG A 458 0.22 -13.92 46.03
CA ARG A 458 1.47 -14.61 46.39
C ARG A 458 2.24 -13.94 47.54
N THR A 459 1.78 -12.78 47.98
CA THR A 459 2.40 -12.12 49.16
C THR A 459 2.00 -12.81 50.47
N PRO A 460 2.88 -12.88 51.46
CA PRO A 460 2.53 -13.47 52.77
C PRO A 460 1.28 -12.81 53.35
N PHE A 461 0.36 -13.64 53.89
CA PHE A 461 -0.91 -13.22 54.47
C PHE A 461 -1.95 -12.62 53.52
N SER A 462 -1.77 -12.71 52.17
CA SER A 462 -2.76 -12.23 51.20
C SER A 462 -4.13 -12.90 51.33
N PHE A 463 -4.20 -14.15 51.79
CA PHE A 463 -5.45 -14.87 52.04
C PHE A 463 -6.38 -14.22 53.06
N LEU A 464 -5.88 -13.24 53.83
CA LEU A 464 -6.67 -12.42 54.77
C LEU A 464 -7.23 -11.16 54.11
N ILE A 465 -6.88 -10.90 52.85
CA ILE A 465 -7.21 -9.66 52.15
C ILE A 465 -8.23 -9.98 51.05
N SER A 466 -9.43 -9.39 51.11
CA SER A 466 -10.41 -9.52 50.02
C SER A 466 -9.93 -8.85 48.73
N TYR A 467 -10.43 -9.27 47.56
CA TYR A 467 -10.09 -8.66 46.28
C TYR A 467 -10.42 -7.17 46.23
N GLU A 468 -11.50 -6.76 46.86
CA GLU A 468 -11.83 -5.34 47.02
C GLU A 468 -10.71 -4.56 47.71
N LYS A 469 -10.20 -5.09 48.80
CA LYS A 469 -9.10 -4.46 49.58
C LYS A 469 -7.79 -4.50 48.82
N MET A 470 -7.54 -5.56 48.03
CA MET A 470 -6.37 -5.65 47.18
C MET A 470 -6.40 -4.59 46.09
N MET A 471 -7.55 -4.32 45.46
CA MET A 471 -7.71 -3.24 44.50
C MET A 471 -7.51 -1.86 45.12
N GLU A 472 -7.94 -1.65 46.39
CA GLU A 472 -7.63 -0.41 47.12
C GLU A 472 -6.12 -0.23 47.35
N ILE A 473 -5.40 -1.31 47.71
CA ILE A 473 -3.95 -1.28 47.89
C ILE A 473 -3.25 -0.92 46.55
N MET A 474 -3.75 -1.41 45.45
CA MET A 474 -3.23 -1.06 44.10
C MET A 474 -3.42 0.42 43.75
N GLU A 475 -4.34 1.12 44.35
CA GLU A 475 -4.53 2.58 44.14
C GLU A 475 -3.50 3.43 44.90
N GLN A 476 -2.73 2.86 45.84
CA GLN A 476 -1.65 3.58 46.50
C GLN A 476 -0.61 4.11 45.51
N PRO A 477 0.03 5.25 45.76
CA PRO A 477 0.96 5.91 44.83
C PRO A 477 2.05 5.00 44.24
N LYS A 478 2.48 4.02 45.02
CA LYS A 478 3.50 3.04 44.63
C LYS A 478 3.04 2.14 43.47
N TYR A 479 1.76 1.75 43.43
CA TYR A 479 1.20 0.80 42.48
C TYR A 479 0.22 1.46 41.51
N ALA A 480 -0.20 2.68 41.76
CA ALA A 480 -1.27 3.38 41.04
C ALA A 480 -1.03 3.48 39.52
N ARG A 481 0.23 3.57 39.10
CA ARG A 481 0.58 3.61 37.68
C ARG A 481 0.24 2.29 36.97
N VAL A 482 0.53 1.15 37.61
CA VAL A 482 0.24 -0.18 37.06
C VAL A 482 -1.26 -0.44 37.13
N ALA A 483 -1.90 -0.12 38.25
CA ALA A 483 -3.34 -0.31 38.43
C ALA A 483 -4.16 0.41 37.36
N LYS A 484 -3.83 1.68 37.08
CA LYS A 484 -4.49 2.48 36.04
C LYS A 484 -4.41 1.89 34.64
N SER A 485 -3.46 1.02 34.38
CA SER A 485 -3.36 0.33 33.07
C SER A 485 -4.25 -0.91 32.96
N PHE A 486 -4.85 -1.37 34.09
CA PHE A 486 -5.64 -2.60 34.11
C PHE A 486 -7.09 -2.41 34.54
N VAL A 487 -7.40 -1.37 35.31
CA VAL A 487 -8.75 -1.14 35.84
C VAL A 487 -9.09 0.35 35.81
N SER A 488 -10.35 0.68 35.51
CA SER A 488 -10.88 2.04 35.55
C SER A 488 -11.01 2.55 36.97
N LYS A 489 -11.01 3.88 37.16
CA LYS A 489 -11.12 4.52 38.47
C LYS A 489 -12.40 4.15 39.23
N ASP A 490 -13.51 3.97 38.51
CA ASP A 490 -14.81 3.57 39.05
C ASP A 490 -14.94 2.06 39.22
N ARG A 491 -13.91 1.29 38.82
CA ARG A 491 -13.85 -0.18 38.90
C ARG A 491 -14.95 -0.88 38.10
N THR A 492 -15.44 -0.26 37.06
CA THR A 492 -16.47 -0.83 36.16
C THR A 492 -15.90 -1.48 34.94
N GLU A 493 -14.67 -1.13 34.55
CA GLU A 493 -14.00 -1.62 33.37
C GLU A 493 -12.62 -2.21 33.69
N ALA A 494 -12.27 -3.32 33.04
CA ALA A 494 -10.95 -3.94 33.16
C ALA A 494 -10.35 -4.24 31.79
N VAL A 495 -9.02 -4.17 31.70
CA VAL A 495 -8.26 -4.40 30.48
C VAL A 495 -7.74 -5.83 30.43
N PHE A 496 -7.94 -6.47 29.26
CA PHE A 496 -7.30 -7.70 28.84
C PHE A 496 -6.41 -7.38 27.63
N THR A 497 -5.12 -7.52 27.78
CA THR A 497 -4.14 -7.37 26.70
C THR A 497 -3.77 -8.76 26.22
N LEU A 498 -4.08 -9.02 24.94
CA LEU A 498 -3.80 -10.28 24.27
C LEU A 498 -2.66 -10.07 23.27
N ARG A 499 -1.74 -11.03 23.19
CA ARG A 499 -0.78 -11.14 22.09
C ARG A 499 -1.31 -12.18 21.12
N MET A 500 -1.70 -11.74 19.93
CA MET A 500 -2.30 -12.60 18.91
C MET A 500 -1.23 -13.30 18.07
N ILE A 501 -1.49 -14.56 17.71
CA ILE A 501 -0.62 -15.38 16.86
C ILE A 501 -1.08 -15.22 15.41
N GLU A 502 -0.21 -14.67 14.57
CA GLU A 502 -0.47 -14.46 13.14
C GLU A 502 -0.26 -15.72 12.28
N ALA A 503 0.72 -16.53 12.61
CA ALA A 503 1.10 -17.70 11.81
C ALA A 503 0.04 -18.81 11.78
N ARG A 504 -0.83 -18.90 12.79
CA ARG A 504 -1.87 -19.91 12.91
C ARG A 504 -3.25 -19.43 12.47
N ARG A 505 -3.37 -18.16 12.13
CA ARG A 505 -4.65 -17.53 11.79
C ARG A 505 -5.24 -18.11 10.50
N THR A 506 -6.49 -18.53 10.56
CA THR A 506 -7.24 -19.07 9.41
C THR A 506 -8.47 -18.23 9.05
N LYS A 507 -8.94 -17.38 9.98
CA LYS A 507 -10.08 -16.47 9.81
C LYS A 507 -9.60 -15.05 9.59
N TYR A 508 -10.46 -14.17 9.07
CA TYR A 508 -10.20 -12.73 9.07
C TYR A 508 -10.11 -12.19 10.50
N ARG A 509 -9.23 -11.21 10.76
CA ARG A 509 -9.04 -10.62 12.10
C ARG A 509 -10.33 -10.08 12.70
N VAL A 510 -11.21 -9.52 11.86
CA VAL A 510 -12.51 -8.99 12.32
C VAL A 510 -13.38 -10.12 12.88
N ASP A 511 -13.36 -11.30 12.26
CA ASP A 511 -14.13 -12.46 12.73
C ASP A 511 -13.54 -13.02 14.03
N VAL A 512 -12.21 -13.11 14.12
CA VAL A 512 -11.53 -13.50 15.37
C VAL A 512 -11.91 -12.55 16.51
N VAL A 513 -11.89 -11.24 16.28
CA VAL A 513 -12.30 -10.26 17.30
C VAL A 513 -13.76 -10.43 17.70
N ASN A 514 -14.65 -10.72 16.74
CA ASN A 514 -16.07 -10.98 17.03
C ASN A 514 -16.26 -12.26 17.83
N ASP A 515 -15.49 -13.33 17.55
CA ASP A 515 -15.49 -14.57 18.32
C ASP A 515 -15.03 -14.30 19.77
N LEU A 516 -13.97 -13.51 19.98
CA LEU A 516 -13.49 -13.13 21.30
C LEU A 516 -14.52 -12.28 22.06
N ARG A 517 -15.24 -11.36 21.37
CA ARG A 517 -16.35 -10.62 21.98
C ARG A 517 -17.50 -11.53 22.38
N ALA A 518 -17.81 -12.52 21.55
CA ALA A 518 -18.83 -13.53 21.88
C ALA A 518 -18.42 -14.35 23.10
N LEU A 519 -17.14 -14.69 23.22
CA LEU A 519 -16.58 -15.38 24.38
C LEU A 519 -16.71 -14.53 25.63
N CYS A 520 -16.40 -13.22 25.59
CA CYS A 520 -16.61 -12.31 26.71
C CYS A 520 -18.08 -12.33 27.18
N ARG A 521 -19.05 -12.27 26.24
CA ARG A 521 -20.49 -12.33 26.57
C ARG A 521 -20.89 -13.64 27.27
N LYS A 522 -20.31 -14.77 26.85
CA LYS A 522 -20.57 -16.08 27.47
C LYS A 522 -20.19 -16.11 28.96
N TYR A 523 -19.16 -15.33 29.35
CA TYR A 523 -18.73 -15.24 30.74
C TYR A 523 -19.35 -14.06 31.51
N GLY A 524 -20.35 -13.38 30.94
CA GLY A 524 -21.09 -12.29 31.60
C GLY A 524 -20.43 -10.93 31.46
N PHE A 525 -19.57 -10.73 30.45
CA PHE A 525 -18.91 -9.47 30.20
C PHE A 525 -19.23 -8.92 28.79
N LYS A 526 -19.20 -7.61 28.64
CA LYS A 526 -19.22 -6.92 27.35
C LYS A 526 -17.82 -6.41 27.05
N ALA A 527 -17.38 -6.55 25.80
CA ALA A 527 -16.13 -5.96 25.30
C ALA A 527 -16.48 -4.89 24.24
N ASP A 528 -16.96 -3.74 24.71
CA ASP A 528 -17.44 -2.66 23.85
C ASP A 528 -16.28 -1.87 23.24
N LEU A 529 -15.21 -1.65 24.00
CA LEU A 529 -14.00 -1.01 23.52
C LEU A 529 -12.94 -2.06 23.16
N VAL A 530 -12.50 -2.03 21.90
CA VAL A 530 -11.43 -2.88 21.38
C VAL A 530 -10.40 -2.01 20.73
N GLY A 531 -9.12 -2.26 21.01
CA GLY A 531 -7.99 -1.52 20.48
C GLY A 531 -6.80 -2.43 20.17
N GLY A 532 -5.66 -1.79 19.88
CA GLY A 532 -4.44 -2.51 19.53
C GLY A 532 -4.27 -2.70 18.02
N ILE A 533 -3.02 -3.00 17.62
CA ILE A 533 -2.63 -3.09 16.21
C ILE A 533 -3.40 -4.19 15.49
N TYR A 534 -3.63 -5.33 16.14
CA TYR A 534 -4.38 -6.45 15.56
C TYR A 534 -5.79 -6.03 15.12
N TYR A 535 -6.51 -5.29 15.96
CA TYR A 535 -7.85 -4.78 15.64
C TYR A 535 -7.82 -3.76 14.51
N LEU A 536 -6.87 -2.82 14.57
CA LEU A 536 -6.72 -1.79 13.54
C LEU A 536 -6.36 -2.41 12.19
N GLN A 537 -5.48 -3.40 12.15
CA GLN A 537 -5.16 -4.12 10.90
C GLN A 537 -6.38 -4.85 10.31
N GLY A 538 -7.20 -5.51 11.14
CA GLY A 538 -8.43 -6.14 10.70
C GLY A 538 -9.43 -5.13 10.11
N ARG A 539 -9.56 -3.95 10.73
CA ARG A 539 -10.37 -2.85 10.19
C ARG A 539 -9.81 -2.34 8.85
N LEU A 540 -8.49 -2.16 8.77
CA LEU A 540 -7.84 -1.74 7.54
C LEU A 540 -8.08 -2.74 6.41
N ALA A 541 -7.94 -4.02 6.67
CA ALA A 541 -8.23 -5.09 5.72
C ALA A 541 -9.67 -5.01 5.18
N LYS A 542 -10.64 -4.78 6.07
CA LYS A 542 -12.04 -4.57 5.69
C LYS A 542 -12.21 -3.32 4.82
N LEU A 543 -11.61 -2.20 5.22
CA LEU A 543 -11.67 -0.95 4.45
C LEU A 543 -11.03 -1.11 3.06
N VAL A 544 -9.93 -1.87 2.94
CA VAL A 544 -9.30 -2.19 1.65
C VAL A 544 -10.24 -3.00 0.76
N ALA A 545 -10.84 -4.05 1.30
CA ALA A 545 -11.80 -4.87 0.56
C ALA A 545 -13.02 -4.06 0.09
N GLU A 546 -13.64 -3.28 0.98
CA GLU A 546 -14.76 -2.40 0.66
C GLU A 546 -14.38 -1.34 -0.39
N SER A 547 -13.18 -0.78 -0.29
CA SER A 547 -12.69 0.24 -1.22
C SER A 547 -12.44 -0.31 -2.63
N LEU A 548 -11.92 -1.53 -2.72
CA LEU A 548 -11.73 -2.20 -4.01
C LEU A 548 -13.09 -2.39 -4.71
N VAL A 549 -14.08 -2.96 -4.01
CA VAL A 549 -15.40 -3.19 -4.59
C VAL A 549 -16.09 -1.88 -4.97
N THR A 550 -16.13 -0.93 -4.04
CA THR A 550 -16.83 0.36 -4.24
C THR A 550 -16.12 1.22 -5.28
N GLY A 551 -14.79 1.28 -5.22
CA GLY A 551 -13.98 2.05 -6.18
C GLY A 551 -14.10 1.50 -7.60
N LEU A 552 -14.01 0.17 -7.77
CA LEU A 552 -14.20 -0.48 -9.07
C LEU A 552 -15.60 -0.29 -9.62
N PHE A 553 -16.63 -0.38 -8.77
CA PHE A 553 -18.02 -0.17 -9.18
C PHE A 553 -18.25 1.24 -9.74
N TRP A 554 -17.87 2.27 -8.99
CA TRP A 554 -18.06 3.65 -9.42
C TRP A 554 -17.20 4.02 -10.63
N LEU A 555 -15.97 3.49 -10.71
CA LEU A 555 -15.10 3.70 -11.86
C LEU A 555 -15.66 3.06 -13.12
N ASN A 556 -16.18 1.84 -13.04
CA ASN A 556 -16.83 1.18 -14.19
C ASN A 556 -18.10 1.90 -14.61
N LEU A 557 -18.97 2.31 -13.66
CA LEU A 557 -20.18 3.06 -13.97
C LEU A 557 -19.87 4.35 -14.72
N LEU A 558 -18.90 5.09 -14.25
CA LEU A 558 -18.46 6.34 -14.88
C LEU A 558 -17.86 6.08 -16.27
N PHE A 559 -17.10 4.99 -16.40
CA PHE A 559 -16.50 4.62 -17.67
C PHE A 559 -17.57 4.26 -18.73
N VAL A 560 -18.72 3.70 -18.33
CA VAL A 560 -19.84 3.47 -19.24
C VAL A 560 -20.26 4.77 -19.93
N VAL A 561 -20.38 5.84 -19.16
CA VAL A 561 -20.74 7.18 -19.70
C VAL A 561 -19.67 7.69 -20.68
N ILE A 562 -18.41 7.58 -20.30
CA ILE A 562 -17.29 8.02 -21.14
C ILE A 562 -17.19 7.17 -22.41
N ALA A 563 -17.35 5.86 -22.29
CA ALA A 563 -17.33 4.95 -23.46
C ALA A 563 -18.41 5.31 -24.48
N LEU A 564 -19.62 5.65 -24.03
CA LEU A 564 -20.71 6.11 -24.91
C LEU A 564 -20.35 7.41 -25.62
N VAL A 565 -19.79 8.39 -24.91
CA VAL A 565 -19.37 9.69 -25.47
C VAL A 565 -18.21 9.52 -26.45
N VAL A 566 -17.21 8.71 -26.10
CA VAL A 566 -16.00 8.51 -26.90
C VAL A 566 -16.30 7.63 -28.12
N ALA A 567 -17.00 6.53 -27.98
CA ALA A 567 -17.30 5.62 -29.08
C ALA A 567 -18.38 6.18 -30.04
N ARG A 568 -19.33 6.95 -29.56
CA ARG A 568 -20.51 7.43 -30.31
C ARG A 568 -21.26 6.31 -31.03
N SER A 569 -21.13 5.09 -30.56
CA SER A 569 -21.86 3.92 -31.03
C SER A 569 -22.03 2.95 -29.86
N VAL A 570 -23.20 2.35 -29.73
CA VAL A 570 -23.48 1.38 -28.65
C VAL A 570 -22.53 0.19 -28.74
N ARG A 571 -22.30 -0.32 -29.95
CA ARG A 571 -21.39 -1.45 -30.16
C ARG A 571 -19.96 -1.13 -29.73
N GLY A 572 -19.44 0.06 -30.13
CA GLY A 572 -18.10 0.51 -29.70
C GLY A 572 -18.00 0.69 -28.19
N ALA A 573 -19.04 1.26 -27.56
CA ALA A 573 -19.08 1.42 -26.11
C ALA A 573 -19.10 0.06 -25.39
N VAL A 574 -19.92 -0.88 -25.83
CA VAL A 574 -19.96 -2.25 -25.28
C VAL A 574 -18.61 -2.95 -25.44
N ALA A 575 -17.95 -2.81 -26.61
CA ALA A 575 -16.63 -3.36 -26.85
C ALA A 575 -15.58 -2.76 -25.89
N MET A 576 -15.60 -1.44 -25.67
CA MET A 576 -14.72 -0.77 -24.70
C MET A 576 -14.96 -1.27 -23.27
N ILE A 577 -16.21 -1.35 -22.83
CA ILE A 577 -16.58 -1.79 -21.48
C ILE A 577 -16.13 -3.25 -21.25
N ALA A 578 -16.45 -4.14 -22.20
CA ALA A 578 -16.09 -5.55 -22.12
C ALA A 578 -14.56 -5.73 -22.07
N SER A 579 -13.82 -5.03 -22.93
CA SER A 579 -12.35 -5.09 -22.93
C SER A 579 -11.74 -4.53 -21.65
N LEU A 580 -12.27 -3.43 -21.11
CA LEU A 580 -11.81 -2.86 -19.85
C LEU A 580 -12.04 -3.80 -18.68
N THR A 581 -13.21 -4.47 -18.63
CA THR A 581 -13.54 -5.38 -17.53
C THR A 581 -12.58 -6.57 -17.46
N LEU A 582 -12.01 -7.00 -18.59
CA LEU A 582 -11.01 -8.08 -18.61
C LEU A 582 -9.73 -7.72 -17.84
N VAL A 583 -9.35 -6.45 -17.78
CA VAL A 583 -8.11 -6.02 -17.10
C VAL A 583 -8.19 -6.29 -15.59
N PRO A 584 -9.11 -5.67 -14.82
CA PRO A 584 -9.22 -5.92 -13.38
C PRO A 584 -9.61 -7.38 -13.07
N LEU A 585 -10.44 -8.02 -13.91
CA LEU A 585 -10.82 -9.41 -13.74
C LEU A 585 -9.62 -10.35 -13.78
N SER A 586 -8.76 -10.19 -14.79
CA SER A 586 -7.55 -11.02 -14.95
C SER A 586 -6.52 -10.72 -13.88
N MET A 587 -6.33 -9.44 -13.52
CA MET A 587 -5.37 -9.04 -12.51
C MET A 587 -5.75 -9.54 -11.12
N LEU A 588 -6.95 -9.17 -10.64
CA LEU A 588 -7.40 -9.53 -9.31
C LEU A 588 -7.60 -11.04 -9.17
N GLY A 589 -8.12 -11.68 -10.22
CA GLY A 589 -8.23 -13.12 -10.25
C GLY A 589 -6.87 -13.82 -10.26
N GLY A 590 -5.91 -13.31 -11.01
CA GLY A 590 -4.52 -13.78 -10.99
C GLY A 590 -3.90 -13.66 -9.60
N ILE A 591 -4.05 -12.51 -8.95
CA ILE A 591 -3.64 -12.28 -7.55
C ILE A 591 -4.21 -13.37 -6.63
N GLY A 592 -5.50 -13.69 -6.77
CA GLY A 592 -6.14 -14.74 -5.98
C GLY A 592 -5.58 -16.13 -6.25
N TRP A 593 -5.34 -16.51 -7.52
CA TRP A 593 -4.75 -17.81 -7.86
C TRP A 593 -3.33 -17.98 -7.34
N PHE A 594 -2.52 -16.93 -7.40
CA PHE A 594 -1.14 -16.96 -6.90
C PHE A 594 -1.04 -16.70 -5.39
N HIS A 595 -2.17 -16.59 -4.68
CA HIS A 595 -2.24 -16.28 -3.24
C HIS A 595 -1.42 -15.04 -2.84
N VAL A 596 -1.31 -14.06 -3.74
CA VAL A 596 -0.66 -12.79 -3.45
C VAL A 596 -1.58 -11.96 -2.57
N PRO A 597 -1.14 -11.56 -1.36
CA PRO A 597 -2.00 -10.78 -0.49
C PRO A 597 -2.19 -9.34 -1.03
N VAL A 598 -3.42 -8.86 -0.92
CA VAL A 598 -3.77 -7.47 -1.25
C VAL A 598 -3.79 -6.65 0.03
N ASP A 599 -2.98 -5.60 0.07
CA ASP A 599 -2.87 -4.67 1.19
C ASP A 599 -3.23 -3.24 0.75
N VAL A 600 -3.26 -2.31 1.70
CA VAL A 600 -3.60 -0.92 1.45
C VAL A 600 -2.69 -0.23 0.43
N ILE A 601 -1.47 -0.72 0.25
CA ILE A 601 -0.47 -0.15 -0.67
C ILE A 601 -0.62 -0.75 -2.07
N SER A 602 -0.84 -2.07 -2.16
CA SER A 602 -0.99 -2.76 -3.45
C SER A 602 -2.40 -2.62 -4.06
N ALA A 603 -3.43 -2.40 -3.26
CA ALA A 603 -4.81 -2.26 -3.73
C ALA A 603 -5.01 -1.17 -4.81
N PRO A 604 -4.44 0.04 -4.71
CA PRO A 604 -4.59 1.08 -5.72
C PRO A 604 -4.01 0.73 -7.10
N ALA A 605 -3.13 -0.27 -7.18
CA ALA A 605 -2.53 -0.71 -8.44
C ALA A 605 -3.59 -1.03 -9.50
N THR A 606 -4.70 -1.65 -9.07
CA THR A 606 -5.82 -1.98 -9.97
C THR A 606 -6.46 -0.73 -10.58
N ASN A 607 -6.67 0.33 -9.80
CA ASN A 607 -7.24 1.58 -10.29
C ASN A 607 -6.27 2.29 -11.25
N VAL A 608 -4.96 2.22 -10.97
CA VAL A 608 -3.91 2.74 -11.86
C VAL A 608 -3.92 1.99 -13.19
N CYS A 609 -4.00 0.67 -13.19
CA CYS A 609 -4.05 -0.15 -14.40
C CYS A 609 -5.31 0.13 -15.24
N ILE A 610 -6.47 0.30 -14.61
CA ILE A 610 -7.70 0.70 -15.30
C ILE A 610 -7.51 2.06 -15.98
N GLY A 611 -6.87 3.02 -15.29
CA GLY A 611 -6.57 4.34 -15.86
C GLY A 611 -5.67 4.24 -17.10
N ILE A 612 -4.64 3.37 -17.07
CA ILE A 612 -3.73 3.11 -18.19
C ILE A 612 -4.49 2.46 -19.36
N ALA A 613 -5.29 1.43 -19.07
CA ALA A 613 -6.06 0.70 -20.08
C ALA A 613 -7.05 1.60 -20.82
N ILE A 614 -7.69 2.51 -20.08
CA ILE A 614 -8.61 3.48 -20.68
C ILE A 614 -7.88 4.43 -21.65
N ASP A 615 -6.65 4.84 -21.34
CA ASP A 615 -5.85 5.72 -22.20
C ASP A 615 -5.64 5.09 -23.58
N SER A 616 -5.14 3.87 -23.62
CA SER A 616 -4.91 3.11 -24.85
C SER A 616 -6.20 2.91 -25.66
N MET A 617 -7.33 2.57 -24.97
CA MET A 617 -8.64 2.40 -25.60
C MET A 617 -9.15 3.67 -26.24
N ILE A 618 -9.00 4.81 -25.55
CA ILE A 618 -9.45 6.11 -26.06
C ILE A 618 -8.67 6.49 -27.31
N HIS A 619 -7.34 6.35 -27.30
CA HIS A 619 -6.51 6.64 -28.47
C HIS A 619 -6.90 5.78 -29.68
N LEU A 620 -7.11 4.48 -29.47
CA LEU A 620 -7.56 3.56 -30.52
C LEU A 620 -8.95 3.95 -31.05
N MET A 621 -9.89 4.27 -30.16
CA MET A 621 -11.26 4.62 -30.55
C MET A 621 -11.33 5.94 -31.35
N PHE A 622 -10.52 6.94 -30.98
CA PHE A 622 -10.42 8.17 -31.78
C PHE A 622 -9.80 7.92 -33.17
N ALA A 623 -8.85 6.99 -33.30
CA ALA A 623 -8.32 6.57 -34.58
C ALA A 623 -9.36 5.85 -35.44
N VAL A 624 -10.17 4.95 -34.87
CA VAL A 624 -11.32 4.32 -35.54
C VAL A 624 -12.29 5.36 -36.10
N ARG A 625 -12.69 6.32 -35.24
CA ARG A 625 -13.60 7.40 -35.65
C ARG A 625 -13.04 8.30 -36.75
N ARG A 626 -11.73 8.56 -36.74
CA ARG A 626 -11.06 9.30 -37.80
C ARG A 626 -11.13 8.52 -39.11
N ALA A 627 -10.78 7.23 -39.07
CA ALA A 627 -10.84 6.36 -40.27
C ALA A 627 -12.26 6.23 -40.84
N GLN A 628 -13.29 6.22 -40.00
CA GLN A 628 -14.71 6.24 -40.41
C GLN A 628 -15.09 7.56 -41.08
N ARG A 629 -14.62 8.69 -40.57
CA ARG A 629 -14.83 10.01 -41.19
C ARG A 629 -14.16 10.12 -42.56
N ASP A 630 -13.02 9.45 -42.72
CA ASP A 630 -12.29 9.38 -43.98
C ASP A 630 -12.93 8.37 -44.97
N GLY A 631 -14.15 7.89 -44.69
CA GLY A 631 -14.96 7.06 -45.56
C GLY A 631 -14.65 5.56 -45.51
N LYS A 632 -13.80 5.07 -44.60
CA LYS A 632 -13.54 3.64 -44.43
C LYS A 632 -14.77 2.91 -43.83
N LYS A 633 -15.12 1.74 -44.40
CA LYS A 633 -16.16 0.86 -43.84
C LYS A 633 -15.79 0.47 -42.38
N GLU A 634 -16.78 0.22 -41.52
CA GLU A 634 -16.60 -0.01 -40.11
C GLU A 634 -15.50 -1.03 -39.79
N TRP A 635 -15.52 -2.20 -40.39
CA TRP A 635 -14.52 -3.24 -40.17
C TRP A 635 -13.09 -2.87 -40.67
N ASN A 636 -12.98 -2.12 -41.80
CA ASN A 636 -11.71 -1.59 -42.28
C ASN A 636 -11.18 -0.46 -41.40
N ALA A 637 -12.07 0.33 -40.80
CA ALA A 637 -11.69 1.39 -39.92
C ALA A 637 -11.00 0.85 -38.64
N TRP A 638 -11.52 -0.24 -38.05
CA TRP A 638 -10.88 -0.91 -36.94
C TRP A 638 -9.51 -1.51 -37.27
N ALA A 639 -9.41 -2.20 -38.42
CA ALA A 639 -8.13 -2.76 -38.87
C ALA A 639 -7.08 -1.66 -39.10
N PHE A 640 -7.48 -0.58 -39.76
CA PHE A 640 -6.62 0.57 -40.01
C PHE A 640 -6.19 1.28 -38.70
N ALA A 641 -7.13 1.53 -37.81
CA ALA A 641 -6.85 2.19 -36.53
C ALA A 641 -5.87 1.37 -35.66
N ARG A 642 -6.05 0.05 -35.63
CA ARG A 642 -5.12 -0.85 -34.92
C ARG A 642 -3.72 -0.76 -35.52
N GLU A 643 -3.59 -0.81 -36.85
CA GLU A 643 -2.30 -0.73 -37.54
C GLU A 643 -1.65 0.64 -37.32
N GLU A 644 -2.43 1.72 -37.26
CA GLU A 644 -1.93 3.06 -36.95
C GLU A 644 -1.47 3.20 -35.51
N GLN A 645 -2.19 2.61 -34.53
CA GLN A 645 -1.99 2.87 -33.09
C GLN A 645 -1.22 1.78 -32.34
N TRP A 646 -1.03 0.57 -32.89
CA TRP A 646 -0.43 -0.54 -32.15
C TRP A 646 0.94 -0.21 -31.56
N ARG A 647 1.78 0.56 -32.30
CA ARG A 647 3.09 0.99 -31.81
C ARG A 647 2.95 1.95 -30.64
N GLY A 648 2.02 2.91 -30.74
CA GLY A 648 1.74 3.86 -29.66
C GLY A 648 1.30 3.13 -28.40
N ILE A 649 0.36 2.19 -28.51
CA ILE A 649 -0.15 1.36 -27.41
C ILE A 649 0.99 0.52 -26.80
N VAL A 650 1.65 -0.31 -27.61
CA VAL A 650 2.69 -1.21 -27.09
C VAL A 650 3.85 -0.43 -26.44
N TYR A 651 4.30 0.66 -27.07
CA TYR A 651 5.42 1.42 -26.54
C TYR A 651 5.03 2.19 -25.29
N SER A 652 3.81 2.75 -25.22
CA SER A 652 3.30 3.39 -24.00
C SER A 652 3.29 2.38 -22.84
N ASP A 653 2.67 1.22 -23.05
CA ASP A 653 2.51 0.23 -21.99
C ASP A 653 3.82 -0.44 -21.59
N VAL A 654 4.74 -0.69 -22.54
CA VAL A 654 6.08 -1.21 -22.23
C VAL A 654 6.89 -0.20 -21.41
N ILE A 655 6.79 1.09 -21.72
CA ILE A 655 7.46 2.14 -20.96
C ILE A 655 6.88 2.24 -19.53
N ILE A 656 5.55 2.21 -19.44
CA ILE A 656 4.84 2.20 -18.15
C ILE A 656 5.24 0.97 -17.33
N ALA A 657 5.18 -0.22 -17.95
CA ALA A 657 5.58 -1.47 -17.32
C ALA A 657 7.04 -1.44 -16.84
N ALA A 658 7.97 -0.94 -17.67
CA ALA A 658 9.36 -0.76 -17.29
C ALA A 658 9.51 0.17 -16.09
N GLY A 659 8.76 1.28 -16.06
CA GLY A 659 8.75 2.22 -14.93
C GLY A 659 8.29 1.59 -13.62
N PHE A 660 7.20 0.85 -13.67
CA PHE A 660 6.67 0.18 -12.47
C PHE A 660 7.46 -1.07 -12.08
N ALA A 661 8.21 -1.68 -13.02
CA ALA A 661 9.14 -2.78 -12.72
C ALA A 661 10.25 -2.37 -11.74
N ILE A 662 10.58 -1.07 -11.65
CA ILE A 662 11.52 -0.53 -10.67
C ILE A 662 11.09 -0.88 -9.24
N PHE A 663 9.80 -0.92 -8.98
CA PHE A 663 9.26 -1.22 -7.65
C PHE A 663 9.56 -2.65 -7.18
N VAL A 664 9.91 -3.56 -8.08
CA VAL A 664 10.40 -4.92 -7.73
C VAL A 664 11.70 -4.86 -6.92
N LEU A 665 12.48 -3.79 -7.09
CA LEU A 665 13.72 -3.56 -6.34
C LEU A 665 13.48 -3.04 -4.90
N SER A 666 12.24 -2.68 -4.54
CA SER A 666 11.89 -2.20 -3.20
C SER A 666 12.31 -3.16 -2.10
N ASP A 667 12.71 -2.62 -0.97
CA ASP A 667 12.89 -3.38 0.26
C ASP A 667 11.55 -3.66 0.99
N PHE A 668 10.46 -3.07 0.49
CA PHE A 668 9.14 -3.16 1.08
C PHE A 668 8.19 -4.00 0.19
N PRO A 669 7.83 -5.25 0.56
CA PRO A 669 7.02 -6.15 -0.27
C PRO A 669 5.68 -5.60 -0.78
N PRO A 670 4.93 -4.76 -0.04
CA PRO A 670 3.73 -4.13 -0.59
C PRO A 670 4.00 -3.27 -1.83
N THR A 671 5.12 -2.52 -1.86
CA THR A 671 5.54 -1.74 -3.04
C THR A 671 5.94 -2.64 -4.20
N GLN A 672 6.64 -3.76 -3.92
CA GLN A 672 6.96 -4.76 -4.96
C GLN A 672 5.68 -5.32 -5.60
N ARG A 673 4.69 -5.70 -4.77
CA ARG A 673 3.39 -6.19 -5.24
C ARG A 673 2.65 -5.16 -6.07
N PHE A 674 2.65 -3.90 -5.64
CA PHE A 674 2.08 -2.80 -6.41
C PHE A 674 2.69 -2.73 -7.81
N GLY A 675 4.03 -2.72 -7.92
CA GLY A 675 4.75 -2.69 -9.20
C GLY A 675 4.45 -3.88 -10.08
N LEU A 676 4.52 -5.11 -9.53
CA LEU A 676 4.23 -6.34 -10.27
C LEU A 676 2.81 -6.38 -10.82
N VAL A 677 1.83 -5.93 -10.02
CA VAL A 677 0.42 -5.86 -10.43
C VAL A 677 0.25 -4.89 -11.59
N VAL A 678 0.91 -3.72 -11.56
CA VAL A 678 0.84 -2.76 -12.67
C VAL A 678 1.52 -3.30 -13.92
N VAL A 679 2.69 -3.95 -13.80
CA VAL A 679 3.36 -4.59 -14.95
C VAL A 679 2.47 -5.66 -15.60
N ALA A 680 1.84 -6.51 -14.79
CA ALA A 680 0.89 -7.51 -15.29
C ALA A 680 -0.32 -6.84 -15.97
N GLY A 681 -0.83 -5.75 -15.39
CA GLY A 681 -1.92 -4.95 -15.94
C GLY A 681 -1.60 -4.40 -17.32
N CYS A 682 -0.41 -3.83 -17.53
CA CYS A 682 0.04 -3.34 -18.85
C CYS A 682 0.10 -4.46 -19.90
N ILE A 683 0.57 -5.66 -19.53
CA ILE A 683 0.59 -6.81 -20.44
C ILE A 683 -0.85 -7.21 -20.85
N ILE A 684 -1.75 -7.28 -19.88
CA ILE A 684 -3.16 -7.61 -20.12
C ILE A 684 -3.81 -6.52 -20.97
N ASP A 685 -3.46 -5.25 -20.73
CA ASP A 685 -3.98 -4.12 -21.50
C ASP A 685 -3.60 -4.17 -22.98
N ILE A 686 -2.32 -4.40 -23.29
CA ILE A 686 -1.86 -4.58 -24.68
C ILE A 686 -2.71 -5.65 -25.38
N VAL A 687 -2.93 -6.79 -24.71
CA VAL A 687 -3.68 -7.90 -25.28
C VAL A 687 -5.16 -7.55 -25.43
N ALA A 688 -5.77 -6.92 -24.43
CA ALA A 688 -7.18 -6.50 -24.47
C ALA A 688 -7.43 -5.49 -25.61
N ASN A 689 -6.56 -4.49 -25.75
CA ASN A 689 -6.71 -3.41 -26.73
C ASN A 689 -6.39 -3.84 -28.17
N LEU A 690 -5.42 -4.72 -28.37
CA LEU A 690 -5.03 -5.11 -29.72
C LEU A 690 -5.81 -6.31 -30.26
N PHE A 691 -6.42 -7.13 -29.40
CA PHE A 691 -7.13 -8.35 -29.83
C PHE A 691 -8.62 -8.31 -29.50
N VAL A 692 -8.99 -8.02 -28.24
CA VAL A 692 -10.38 -8.14 -27.80
C VAL A 692 -11.22 -6.95 -28.26
N LEU A 693 -10.74 -5.74 -28.04
CA LEU A 693 -11.46 -4.52 -28.41
C LEU A 693 -11.78 -4.44 -29.90
N PRO A 694 -10.83 -4.69 -30.84
CA PRO A 694 -11.14 -4.72 -32.26
C PRO A 694 -12.09 -5.87 -32.67
N LEU A 695 -11.99 -7.05 -32.05
CA LEU A 695 -12.88 -8.17 -32.33
C LEU A 695 -14.35 -7.80 -32.00
N LEU A 696 -14.57 -7.28 -30.80
CA LEU A 696 -15.94 -6.95 -30.33
C LEU A 696 -16.51 -5.73 -31.07
N GLY A 697 -15.68 -4.73 -31.36
CA GLY A 697 -16.08 -3.50 -32.01
C GLY A 697 -16.25 -3.59 -33.51
N GLY A 698 -15.43 -4.38 -34.20
CA GLY A 698 -15.29 -4.35 -35.67
C GLY A 698 -15.58 -5.63 -36.42
N ALA A 699 -15.70 -6.78 -35.76
CA ALA A 699 -15.93 -8.04 -36.47
C ALA A 699 -17.25 -8.03 -37.24
N PRO A 700 -17.26 -8.43 -38.52
CA PRO A 700 -18.50 -8.51 -39.29
C PRO A 700 -19.41 -9.60 -38.71
N LEU A 701 -20.60 -9.20 -38.23
CA LEU A 701 -21.56 -10.10 -37.56
C LEU A 701 -22.19 -11.12 -38.52
N LYS A 702 -22.10 -10.92 -39.86
CA LYS A 702 -22.51 -11.88 -40.90
C LYS A 702 -21.79 -11.56 -42.19
N LYS A 703 -21.24 -12.58 -42.90
CA LYS A 703 -21.14 -12.51 -44.36
C LYS A 703 -22.60 -12.42 -44.85
N ARG A 704 -23.01 -11.26 -45.36
CA ARG A 704 -24.12 -11.29 -46.34
C ARG A 704 -23.55 -12.01 -47.55
N VAL A 705 -24.07 -13.20 -47.75
CA VAL A 705 -23.92 -13.98 -49.01
C VAL A 705 -24.48 -13.16 -50.16
#